data_5906936e0f03987ac4d0cacc36b6e53e
#
_entry.id   5906936e0f03987ac4d0cacc36b6e53e
#
_cell.length_a   1.000
_cell.length_b   1.000
_cell.length_c   1.000
_cell.angle_alpha   90.00
_cell.angle_beta   90.00
_cell.angle_gamma   90.00
#
_symmetry.space_group_name_H-M   'P 1'
#
loop_
_entity.id
_entity.type
_entity.pdbx_description
1 polymer ?
#
loop_
_entity_poly.entity_id
_entity_poly.type
_entity_poly.pdbx_seq_one_letter_code
_entity_poly.pdbx_strand_id
1 'polypeptide(L)'
;MKNPPLNYKNLKFLFLCLLQILCLSFQSNAQNLSLYDLRCEYLKNPIGIDIRKPRLSWKIQSGGYNVKQTSYQILVADSPELLQPNKANIWDSGKISSDQSIQVEYDGKTLEATQVYYWKVKIWDNQGRSSAWSEVATWQMGLFSAGDWRNAQWIAYERLADSLVNILPTDGQKDKILKNNILPMFRKDFTVKKKVKRATMFISGLGHFELSLNGKKVGDNFLDAGWTKYDKQVLYVGFDLTKSLQEGKNTVGVMLGNGFYYIPPVKGRYRKLKGMFGLPKMICRLKVEFQDGSEQNLYTDNSWKTAPSPITFSSIYGGEDYNANLEQKGWDMPNFDESLWRNAIVVEGLPRLSPQLTEPVKIMESFKPIQQKQVGSGDWVFDLGQNASGIIELKVKGNKGDTVWVRPSELLNADGTINQKASGSPYIFSYVLKGEGIETWQPRFSYYGFRYLQVKGAKPESNAKTQIISIKGLHIRNSASTIGQFASSDTLFNQTHKLIDWAIKSNMTSVFTDCPHREKLGWLEQVHLMGSSVRYRYDVAPMFKKAVKDMQLSQLSNGLIPEIAPEYVKFEWGGDMFRDSPEWGSSSIIVPYYMYLWYGDTRVLDEAYPMIQRYLKYLASKAQNHILSQGLGDWYDLGPNPPGVSQLTPMGVTGTAIYYYDLQIAEKIAKILGHGDDAQEYADIAEEVKKSFNQTFYKSETQQYASGSQTANAMALFMNLVEPENRKAVLQHLIDDIQTRNYALTAGDIGYRYVLRVLESEGRSDIIYAMNNRSDVPGYGYQLKKGATALTESWQAGGNSHNHFMLGHLMEWLYSGLAGIRQSERDVAFKEIIIAPEVVGDLTQAEGSYESPYGKISTLWKKTSKRFTLNVSVPVNTNAKILVDQHLGKTIKQNGKIIPAEKQGNKYLISVGSGNYLFELY
;
A
#
# COMPACT_ATOMS: atom_id res chain seq x y z
N MET A 1 45.59 3.04 -68.64
CA MET A 1 46.16 2.75 -67.32
C MET A 1 45.30 1.66 -66.66
N LYS A 2 45.93 0.45 -66.55
CA LYS A 2 45.24 -0.73 -66.01
C LYS A 2 45.34 -0.70 -64.47
N ASN A 3 44.19 -0.83 -63.75
CA ASN A 3 44.18 -1.01 -62.29
C ASN A 3 44.65 -2.41 -61.90
N PRO A 4 45.46 -2.59 -60.87
CA PRO A 4 45.88 -3.89 -60.36
C PRO A 4 44.75 -4.65 -59.68
N PRO A 5 44.75 -6.00 -59.70
CA PRO A 5 43.66 -6.80 -59.08
C PRO A 5 43.72 -6.78 -57.57
N LEU A 6 42.58 -6.60 -56.94
CA LEU A 6 42.35 -6.72 -55.48
C LEU A 6 42.70 -8.15 -55.04
N ASN A 7 43.56 -8.26 -54.04
CA ASN A 7 44.00 -9.51 -53.44
C ASN A 7 42.99 -10.11 -52.45
N TYR A 8 42.17 -11.03 -52.93
CA TYR A 8 41.06 -11.70 -52.16
C TYR A 8 41.51 -12.46 -50.90
N LYS A 9 42.80 -12.73 -50.73
CA LYS A 9 43.31 -13.39 -49.50
C LYS A 9 43.34 -12.46 -48.31
N ASN A 10 43.63 -11.18 -48.49
CA ASN A 10 43.65 -10.21 -47.39
C ASN A 10 42.23 -9.84 -46.88
N LEU A 11 41.20 -9.89 -47.74
CA LEU A 11 39.81 -9.65 -47.35
C LEU A 11 39.26 -10.77 -46.48
N LYS A 12 39.63 -12.04 -46.76
CA LYS A 12 39.20 -13.19 -45.91
C LYS A 12 39.86 -13.16 -44.55
N PHE A 13 41.10 -12.71 -44.45
CA PHE A 13 41.81 -12.61 -43.17
C PHE A 13 41.23 -11.47 -42.31
N LEU A 14 40.91 -10.32 -42.89
CA LEU A 14 40.26 -9.22 -42.21
C LEU A 14 38.85 -9.61 -41.75
N PHE A 15 38.08 -10.37 -42.54
CA PHE A 15 36.73 -10.85 -42.18
C PHE A 15 36.77 -11.89 -41.04
N LEU A 16 37.79 -12.79 -41.04
CA LEU A 16 37.98 -13.73 -39.91
C LEU A 16 38.42 -13.02 -38.63
N CYS A 17 39.26 -12.02 -38.67
CA CYS A 17 39.65 -11.21 -37.53
C CYS A 17 38.49 -10.36 -37.01
N LEU A 18 37.65 -9.78 -37.85
CA LEU A 18 36.44 -9.09 -37.48
C LEU A 18 35.40 -10.03 -36.85
N LEU A 19 35.22 -11.26 -37.36
CA LEU A 19 34.34 -12.27 -36.76
C LEU A 19 34.84 -12.73 -35.39
N GLN A 20 36.17 -12.91 -35.20
CA GLN A 20 36.75 -13.25 -33.89
C GLN A 20 36.64 -12.09 -32.89
N ILE A 21 36.80 -10.84 -33.32
CA ILE A 21 36.59 -9.68 -32.46
C ILE A 21 35.10 -9.51 -32.12
N LEU A 22 34.18 -9.75 -33.05
CA LEU A 22 32.73 -9.78 -32.73
C LEU A 22 32.36 -10.94 -31.76
N CYS A 23 32.91 -12.13 -31.94
CA CYS A 23 32.67 -13.25 -31.01
C CYS A 23 33.24 -13.00 -29.61
N LEU A 24 34.39 -12.32 -29.49
CA LEU A 24 34.99 -11.96 -28.19
C LEU A 24 34.23 -10.83 -27.51
N SER A 25 33.60 -9.90 -28.26
CA SER A 25 32.78 -8.84 -27.69
C SER A 25 31.39 -9.34 -27.21
N PHE A 26 30.87 -10.40 -27.78
CA PHE A 26 29.61 -11.03 -27.31
C PHE A 26 29.78 -11.93 -26.08
N GLN A 27 30.99 -12.46 -25.81
CA GLN A 27 31.24 -13.26 -24.61
C GLN A 27 31.54 -12.45 -23.34
N SER A 28 31.96 -11.17 -23.47
CA SER A 28 32.33 -10.37 -22.30
C SER A 28 31.15 -9.69 -21.55
N ASN A 29 29.97 -9.58 -22.17
CA ASN A 29 28.82 -8.93 -21.57
C ASN A 29 27.90 -9.88 -20.76
N ALA A 30 28.10 -11.21 -20.85
CA ALA A 30 27.23 -12.19 -20.19
C ALA A 30 27.63 -12.53 -18.74
N GLN A 31 28.70 -11.96 -18.20
CA GLN A 31 29.27 -12.36 -16.90
C GLN A 31 29.39 -11.25 -15.85
N ASN A 32 28.87 -10.05 -16.10
CA ASN A 32 29.00 -8.96 -15.12
C ASN A 32 28.08 -9.20 -13.93
N LEU A 33 28.68 -9.36 -12.74
CA LEU A 33 28.01 -9.39 -11.46
C LEU A 33 27.86 -7.94 -10.98
N SER A 34 26.62 -7.42 -10.88
CA SER A 34 26.32 -6.05 -10.47
C SER A 34 25.27 -6.00 -9.37
N LEU A 35 25.26 -4.90 -8.63
CA LEU A 35 24.38 -4.65 -7.50
C LEU A 35 23.49 -3.47 -7.80
N TYR A 36 22.20 -3.58 -7.41
CA TYR A 36 21.22 -2.53 -7.63
C TYR A 36 20.16 -2.53 -6.52
N ASP A 37 19.26 -1.55 -6.53
CA ASP A 37 18.15 -1.40 -5.60
C ASP A 37 18.58 -1.46 -4.13
N LEU A 38 19.61 -0.65 -3.79
CA LEU A 38 20.10 -0.51 -2.43
C LEU A 38 19.05 0.17 -1.55
N ARG A 39 18.72 -0.44 -0.42
CA ARG A 39 17.68 0.05 0.50
C ARG A 39 18.16 0.08 1.94
N CYS A 40 17.62 1.03 2.68
CA CYS A 40 17.72 1.13 4.13
C CYS A 40 16.30 1.15 4.69
N GLU A 41 15.94 0.19 5.58
CA GLU A 41 14.58 0.03 6.14
C GLU A 41 13.48 0.05 5.06
N TYR A 42 13.65 -0.73 3.99
CA TYR A 42 12.80 -0.83 2.79
C TYR A 42 12.85 0.36 1.81
N LEU A 43 13.36 1.52 2.21
CA LEU A 43 13.32 2.76 1.44
C LEU A 43 14.62 3.04 0.69
N LYS A 44 14.55 3.77 -0.42
CA LYS A 44 15.71 4.26 -1.17
C LYS A 44 16.13 5.64 -0.66
N ASN A 45 17.37 5.76 -0.19
CA ASN A 45 17.94 7.01 0.32
C ASN A 45 17.00 7.76 1.28
N PRO A 46 16.46 7.11 2.33
CA PRO A 46 15.46 7.71 3.19
C PRO A 46 16.00 8.88 4.01
N ILE A 47 15.13 9.85 4.30
CA ILE A 47 15.38 10.96 5.22
C ILE A 47 14.51 10.77 6.46
N GLY A 48 15.14 10.77 7.62
CA GLY A 48 14.41 10.76 8.90
C GLY A 48 14.28 9.41 9.58
N ILE A 49 15.17 8.43 9.31
CA ILE A 49 15.14 7.13 10.01
C ILE A 49 15.45 7.33 11.50
N ASP A 50 14.59 6.79 12.39
CA ASP A 50 14.79 6.83 13.85
C ASP A 50 15.28 5.49 14.44
N ILE A 51 15.57 4.51 13.59
CA ILE A 51 16.07 3.19 13.96
C ILE A 51 17.59 3.24 14.09
N ARG A 52 18.11 3.02 15.31
CA ARG A 52 19.55 3.14 15.62
C ARG A 52 20.44 2.07 14.98
N LYS A 53 19.88 0.90 14.67
CA LYS A 53 20.49 -0.17 13.90
C LYS A 53 19.64 -0.45 12.66
N PRO A 54 19.71 0.41 11.62
CA PRO A 54 18.91 0.22 10.41
C PRO A 54 19.38 -1.01 9.65
N ARG A 55 18.49 -1.59 8.87
CA ARG A 55 18.75 -2.78 8.06
C ARG A 55 18.97 -2.40 6.61
N LEU A 56 20.01 -2.97 6.01
CA LEU A 56 20.43 -2.71 4.65
C LEU A 56 20.05 -3.90 3.75
N SER A 57 19.67 -3.63 2.53
CA SER A 57 19.33 -4.65 1.55
C SER A 57 19.82 -4.23 0.16
N TRP A 58 20.12 -5.22 -0.69
CA TRP A 58 20.53 -5.02 -2.07
C TRP A 58 20.08 -6.17 -2.95
N LYS A 59 19.89 -5.89 -4.23
CA LYS A 59 19.61 -6.91 -5.24
C LYS A 59 20.83 -7.17 -6.10
N ILE A 60 20.91 -8.37 -6.65
CA ILE A 60 22.07 -8.84 -7.43
C ILE A 60 21.60 -9.15 -8.85
N GLN A 61 22.34 -8.71 -9.85
CA GLN A 61 22.11 -9.02 -11.26
C GLN A 61 23.29 -9.76 -11.84
N SER A 62 23.01 -10.85 -12.57
CA SER A 62 24.00 -11.61 -13.34
C SER A 62 23.33 -12.27 -14.54
N GLY A 63 24.04 -12.39 -15.66
CA GLY A 63 23.62 -13.18 -16.80
C GLY A 63 23.93 -14.68 -16.71
N GLY A 64 24.58 -15.11 -15.61
CA GLY A 64 24.95 -16.52 -15.35
C GLY A 64 23.83 -17.34 -14.75
N TYR A 65 24.00 -18.67 -14.81
CA TYR A 65 23.11 -19.63 -14.15
C TYR A 65 23.64 -20.04 -12.78
N ASN A 66 22.76 -20.35 -11.85
CA ASN A 66 23.09 -20.85 -10.50
C ASN A 66 24.01 -19.93 -9.71
N VAL A 67 23.90 -18.63 -9.92
CA VAL A 67 24.71 -17.64 -9.21
C VAL A 67 24.13 -17.37 -7.83
N LYS A 68 24.97 -17.49 -6.80
CA LYS A 68 24.63 -17.24 -5.39
C LYS A 68 25.71 -16.40 -4.75
N GLN A 69 25.30 -15.45 -3.91
CA GLN A 69 26.23 -14.74 -3.02
C GLN A 69 26.80 -15.75 -2.00
N THR A 70 28.09 -15.63 -1.72
CA THR A 70 28.76 -16.40 -0.65
C THR A 70 29.36 -15.48 0.40
N SER A 71 29.61 -14.22 0.06
CA SER A 71 30.13 -13.24 1.01
C SER A 71 29.74 -11.84 0.57
N TYR A 72 29.75 -10.91 1.50
CA TYR A 72 29.59 -9.48 1.25
C TYR A 72 30.59 -8.65 2.08
N GLN A 73 30.80 -7.39 1.69
CA GLN A 73 31.44 -6.36 2.50
C GLN A 73 30.68 -5.06 2.34
N ILE A 74 30.35 -4.41 3.46
CA ILE A 74 29.63 -3.13 3.52
C ILE A 74 30.60 -2.07 4.06
N LEU A 75 30.61 -0.89 3.41
CA LEU A 75 31.30 0.29 3.90
C LEU A 75 30.27 1.37 4.21
N VAL A 76 30.41 2.01 5.37
CA VAL A 76 29.59 3.17 5.79
C VAL A 76 30.52 4.29 6.24
N ALA A 77 30.23 5.51 5.77
CA ALA A 77 30.97 6.71 6.15
C ALA A 77 30.06 7.93 6.28
N ASP A 78 30.52 8.97 6.95
CA ASP A 78 29.81 10.26 7.06
C ASP A 78 30.09 11.21 5.88
N SER A 79 30.97 10.78 4.95
CA SER A 79 31.20 11.46 3.66
C SER A 79 31.52 10.46 2.54
N PRO A 80 31.19 10.80 1.27
CA PRO A 80 31.45 9.92 0.14
C PRO A 80 32.94 9.60 -0.07
N GLU A 81 33.83 10.54 0.24
CA GLU A 81 35.28 10.45 0.05
C GLU A 81 35.91 9.37 0.93
N LEU A 82 35.27 9.11 2.08
CA LEU A 82 35.74 8.10 3.04
C LEU A 82 35.20 6.69 2.75
N LEU A 83 34.35 6.51 1.76
CA LEU A 83 33.86 5.19 1.35
C LEU A 83 34.93 4.37 0.59
N GLN A 84 36.04 4.09 1.24
CA GLN A 84 37.13 3.27 0.73
C GLN A 84 37.50 2.23 1.80
N PRO A 85 37.96 1.02 1.41
CA PRO A 85 38.49 0.05 2.37
C PRO A 85 39.54 0.69 3.25
N ASN A 86 39.51 0.38 4.55
CA ASN A 86 40.37 0.93 5.60
C ASN A 86 40.28 2.45 5.83
N LYS A 87 39.30 3.16 5.19
CA LYS A 87 39.04 4.59 5.41
C LYS A 87 37.61 4.87 5.88
N ALA A 88 36.70 3.92 5.72
CA ALA A 88 35.31 4.04 6.17
C ALA A 88 35.31 4.25 7.71
N ASN A 89 34.93 5.47 8.13
CA ASN A 89 35.09 5.91 9.51
C ASN A 89 33.90 5.51 10.41
N ILE A 90 32.80 5.00 9.84
CA ILE A 90 31.59 4.62 10.57
C ILE A 90 31.48 3.11 10.67
N TRP A 91 31.58 2.38 9.56
CA TRP A 91 31.57 0.92 9.54
C TRP A 91 32.29 0.35 8.31
N ASP A 92 33.16 -0.58 8.55
CA ASP A 92 33.67 -1.52 7.56
C ASP A 92 33.39 -2.92 8.10
N SER A 93 32.43 -3.63 7.51
CA SER A 93 32.08 -4.98 7.98
C SER A 93 33.19 -6.00 7.81
N GLY A 94 34.24 -5.67 7.04
CA GLY A 94 35.11 -6.67 6.47
C GLY A 94 34.34 -7.62 5.53
N LYS A 95 35.04 -8.64 5.06
CA LYS A 95 34.39 -9.68 4.24
C LYS A 95 33.67 -10.69 5.14
N ILE A 96 32.33 -10.61 5.15
CA ILE A 96 31.44 -11.51 5.90
C ILE A 96 31.03 -12.69 5.03
N SER A 97 31.25 -13.94 5.50
CA SER A 97 30.79 -15.16 4.83
C SER A 97 29.29 -15.34 5.09
N SER A 98 28.45 -14.95 4.13
CA SER A 98 27.00 -15.05 4.21
C SER A 98 26.36 -14.85 2.84
N ASP A 99 25.23 -15.52 2.59
CA ASP A 99 24.40 -15.34 1.41
C ASP A 99 23.26 -14.33 1.66
N GLN A 100 23.20 -13.70 2.86
CA GLN A 100 22.20 -12.70 3.21
C GLN A 100 22.40 -11.43 2.40
N SER A 101 21.35 -10.99 1.68
CA SER A 101 21.33 -9.75 0.91
C SER A 101 20.11 -8.87 1.20
N ILE A 102 19.29 -9.31 2.17
CA ILE A 102 18.11 -8.59 2.66
C ILE A 102 18.17 -8.47 4.17
N GLN A 103 17.70 -7.37 4.73
CA GLN A 103 17.57 -7.11 6.17
C GLN A 103 18.89 -7.32 6.95
N VAL A 104 20.04 -6.97 6.33
CA VAL A 104 21.36 -7.01 7.00
C VAL A 104 21.44 -5.87 8.00
N GLU A 105 21.51 -6.21 9.29
CA GLU A 105 21.55 -5.21 10.36
C GLU A 105 22.89 -4.46 10.36
N TYR A 106 22.81 -3.14 10.49
CA TYR A 106 23.97 -2.27 10.70
C TYR A 106 24.59 -2.54 12.07
N ASP A 107 25.89 -2.79 12.11
CA ASP A 107 26.65 -3.07 13.32
C ASP A 107 27.94 -2.24 13.43
N GLY A 108 27.87 -0.98 13.05
CA GLY A 108 28.95 0.00 13.15
C GLY A 108 28.85 0.89 14.40
N LYS A 109 29.49 2.07 14.32
CA LYS A 109 29.45 3.07 15.40
C LYS A 109 28.03 3.58 15.64
N THR A 110 27.77 4.11 16.85
CA THR A 110 26.50 4.77 17.18
C THR A 110 26.17 5.87 16.18
N LEU A 111 24.93 5.83 15.66
CA LEU A 111 24.43 6.80 14.70
C LEU A 111 23.86 8.03 15.41
N GLU A 112 24.19 9.22 14.87
CA GLU A 112 23.81 10.51 15.45
C GLU A 112 22.53 11.08 14.79
N ALA A 113 21.67 11.73 15.58
CA ALA A 113 20.46 12.37 15.09
C ALA A 113 20.77 13.40 13.99
N THR A 114 19.94 13.43 12.93
CA THR A 114 20.04 14.32 11.77
C THR A 114 21.24 14.10 10.85
N GLN A 115 22.19 13.22 11.21
CA GLN A 115 23.36 12.93 10.41
C GLN A 115 23.03 12.11 9.16
N VAL A 116 23.69 12.40 8.05
CA VAL A 116 23.61 11.60 6.82
C VAL A 116 24.78 10.65 6.76
N TYR A 117 24.48 9.43 6.38
CA TYR A 117 25.46 8.36 6.17
C TYR A 117 25.40 7.90 4.73
N TYR A 118 26.58 7.60 4.21
CA TYR A 118 26.82 7.08 2.87
C TYR A 118 27.25 5.64 2.98
N TRP A 119 26.79 4.79 2.07
CA TRP A 119 27.16 3.39 2.09
C TRP A 119 27.24 2.78 0.70
N LYS A 120 28.02 1.71 0.61
CA LYS A 120 28.09 0.84 -0.56
C LYS A 120 28.43 -0.57 -0.15
N VAL A 121 28.15 -1.53 -1.03
CA VAL A 121 28.37 -2.94 -0.81
C VAL A 121 29.12 -3.58 -1.97
N LYS A 122 29.89 -4.61 -1.69
CA LYS A 122 30.56 -5.49 -2.63
C LYS A 122 30.25 -6.93 -2.24
N ILE A 123 30.08 -7.82 -3.21
CA ILE A 123 29.80 -9.24 -2.96
C ILE A 123 30.80 -10.15 -3.65
N TRP A 124 30.85 -11.39 -3.21
CA TRP A 124 31.51 -12.53 -3.85
C TRP A 124 30.48 -13.64 -4.07
N ASP A 125 30.60 -14.31 -5.21
CA ASP A 125 29.66 -15.38 -5.58
C ASP A 125 30.28 -16.79 -5.41
N ASN A 126 29.43 -17.81 -5.62
CA ASN A 126 29.80 -19.22 -5.53
C ASN A 126 30.70 -19.70 -6.67
N GLN A 127 31.05 -18.84 -7.63
CA GLN A 127 31.99 -19.12 -8.73
C GLN A 127 33.35 -18.45 -8.47
N GLY A 128 33.56 -17.88 -7.27
CA GLY A 128 34.78 -17.20 -6.86
C GLY A 128 34.95 -15.78 -7.44
N ARG A 129 33.93 -15.22 -8.12
CA ARG A 129 33.96 -13.88 -8.70
C ARG A 129 33.56 -12.84 -7.67
N SER A 130 34.10 -11.63 -7.76
CA SER A 130 33.63 -10.49 -6.98
C SER A 130 32.93 -9.46 -7.87
N SER A 131 31.90 -8.80 -7.35
CA SER A 131 31.33 -7.63 -8.01
C SER A 131 32.28 -6.43 -7.96
N ALA A 132 32.04 -5.41 -8.79
CA ALA A 132 32.45 -4.06 -8.45
C ALA A 132 31.72 -3.61 -7.16
N TRP A 133 32.19 -2.52 -6.55
CA TRP A 133 31.41 -1.83 -5.52
C TRP A 133 30.11 -1.32 -6.13
N SER A 134 29.02 -1.37 -5.37
CA SER A 134 27.75 -0.77 -5.78
C SER A 134 27.86 0.75 -5.97
N GLU A 135 26.86 1.35 -6.60
CA GLU A 135 26.58 2.77 -6.48
C GLU A 135 26.53 3.17 -4.99
N VAL A 136 26.84 4.44 -4.70
CA VAL A 136 26.73 4.97 -3.35
C VAL A 136 25.26 5.27 -3.03
N ALA A 137 24.75 4.66 -1.96
CA ALA A 137 23.45 4.97 -1.40
C ALA A 137 23.60 5.75 -0.09
N THR A 138 22.50 6.35 0.38
CA THR A 138 22.49 7.17 1.58
C THR A 138 21.32 6.83 2.48
N TRP A 139 21.44 7.16 3.76
CA TRP A 139 20.30 7.41 4.62
C TRP A 139 20.60 8.58 5.55
N GLN A 140 19.55 9.27 5.96
CA GLN A 140 19.67 10.31 6.99
C GLN A 140 18.92 9.89 8.24
N MET A 141 19.59 10.00 9.39
CA MET A 141 18.92 9.77 10.65
C MET A 141 17.90 10.89 10.93
N GLY A 142 16.80 10.52 11.54
CA GLY A 142 15.77 11.43 12.02
C GLY A 142 16.07 11.96 13.42
N LEU A 143 15.01 12.28 14.13
CA LEU A 143 14.99 12.78 15.49
C LEU A 143 14.58 11.63 16.41
N PHE A 144 15.43 11.23 17.34
CA PHE A 144 15.23 10.07 18.20
C PHE A 144 14.35 10.36 19.42
N SER A 145 14.34 11.62 19.85
CA SER A 145 13.71 12.05 21.10
C SER A 145 13.15 13.46 21.01
N ALA A 146 12.35 13.85 21.98
CA ALA A 146 11.87 15.22 22.11
C ALA A 146 13.05 16.23 22.23
N GLY A 147 14.17 15.83 22.84
CA GLY A 147 15.35 16.68 22.96
C GLY A 147 16.03 17.01 21.62
N ASP A 148 15.87 16.17 20.60
CA ASP A 148 16.43 16.43 19.27
C ASP A 148 15.66 17.52 18.51
N TRP A 149 14.44 17.84 18.91
CA TRP A 149 13.72 19.02 18.42
C TRP A 149 14.31 20.33 18.96
N ARG A 150 15.16 20.26 19.98
CA ARG A 150 15.84 21.39 20.63
C ARG A 150 14.86 22.47 21.05
N ASN A 151 14.96 23.68 20.48
CA ASN A 151 14.14 24.84 20.84
C ASN A 151 12.81 24.94 20.06
N ALA A 152 12.51 23.97 19.18
CA ALA A 152 11.26 24.00 18.41
C ALA A 152 10.04 23.78 19.32
N GLN A 153 9.06 24.63 19.20
CA GLN A 153 7.81 24.61 19.95
C GLN A 153 6.63 24.36 18.99
N TRP A 154 5.60 23.70 19.46
CA TRP A 154 4.34 23.65 18.73
C TRP A 154 3.69 25.04 18.68
N ILE A 155 3.34 25.49 17.46
CA ILE A 155 2.70 26.78 17.23
C ILE A 155 1.37 26.59 16.52
N ALA A 156 0.41 27.47 16.83
CA ALA A 156 -0.93 27.48 16.25
C ALA A 156 -1.42 28.92 15.99
N TYR A 157 -2.48 29.03 15.19
CA TYR A 157 -3.23 30.27 15.03
C TYR A 157 -4.13 30.51 16.24
N GLU A 158 -4.81 29.47 16.71
CA GLU A 158 -5.72 29.48 17.87
C GLU A 158 -5.71 28.12 18.59
N ARG A 159 -6.24 28.08 19.81
CA ARG A 159 -6.32 26.86 20.62
C ARG A 159 -7.77 26.39 20.71
N LEU A 160 -7.99 25.08 20.61
CA LEU A 160 -9.27 24.46 20.97
C LEU A 160 -9.42 24.43 22.50
N ALA A 161 -10.59 24.79 23.00
CA ALA A 161 -10.91 24.63 24.41
C ALA A 161 -10.95 23.12 24.77
N ASP A 162 -10.38 22.75 25.93
CA ASP A 162 -10.25 21.34 26.36
C ASP A 162 -11.62 20.66 26.47
N SER A 163 -12.68 21.39 26.84
CA SER A 163 -14.06 20.89 26.89
C SER A 163 -14.62 20.47 25.52
N LEU A 164 -14.00 20.92 24.43
CA LEU A 164 -14.39 20.56 23.07
C LEU A 164 -13.60 19.37 22.50
N VAL A 165 -12.49 18.98 23.13
CA VAL A 165 -11.69 17.82 22.71
C VAL A 165 -12.55 16.56 22.69
N ASN A 166 -12.46 15.79 21.61
CA ASN A 166 -13.22 14.57 21.39
C ASN A 166 -12.41 13.58 20.55
N ILE A 167 -11.64 12.75 21.22
CA ILE A 167 -10.65 11.85 20.62
C ILE A 167 -11.32 10.64 19.97
N LEU A 168 -12.32 10.07 20.65
CA LEU A 168 -13.05 8.89 20.19
C LEU A 168 -14.55 9.16 20.27
N PRO A 169 -15.12 9.83 19.25
CA PRO A 169 -16.56 10.06 19.18
C PRO A 169 -17.32 8.76 18.92
N THR A 170 -18.57 8.71 19.39
CA THR A 170 -19.52 7.69 18.91
C THR A 170 -20.33 8.24 17.72
N ASP A 171 -20.84 7.34 16.88
CA ASP A 171 -21.63 7.72 15.71
C ASP A 171 -22.94 8.44 16.07
N GLY A 172 -23.58 8.08 17.18
CA GLY A 172 -24.79 8.72 17.73
C GLY A 172 -24.58 10.03 18.49
N GLN A 173 -23.32 10.42 18.76
CA GLN A 173 -23.02 11.58 19.62
C GLN A 173 -23.53 12.91 19.04
N LYS A 174 -24.04 13.81 19.90
CA LYS A 174 -24.40 15.18 19.50
C LYS A 174 -23.18 16.04 19.18
N ASP A 175 -23.34 17.01 18.28
CA ASP A 175 -22.27 17.91 17.88
C ASP A 175 -21.85 18.85 19.02
N LYS A 176 -20.55 19.05 19.18
CA LYS A 176 -19.95 20.15 19.89
C LYS A 176 -19.77 21.31 18.92
N ILE A 177 -20.33 22.47 19.19
CA ILE A 177 -20.31 23.63 18.28
C ILE A 177 -19.04 24.44 18.50
N LEU A 178 -18.28 24.66 17.42
CA LEU A 178 -17.18 25.60 17.38
C LEU A 178 -17.56 26.77 16.45
N LYS A 179 -17.38 28.00 16.92
CA LYS A 179 -17.78 29.20 16.15
C LYS A 179 -16.78 29.59 15.04
N ASN A 180 -15.51 29.25 15.20
CA ASN A 180 -14.44 29.59 14.26
C ASN A 180 -13.85 28.35 13.62
N ASN A 181 -13.61 28.44 12.29
CA ASN A 181 -12.95 27.39 11.52
C ASN A 181 -11.94 28.06 10.59
N ILE A 182 -10.75 28.34 11.13
CA ILE A 182 -9.68 29.04 10.39
C ILE A 182 -8.61 28.02 10.00
N LEU A 183 -8.32 27.97 8.71
CA LEU A 183 -7.18 27.23 8.20
C LEU A 183 -6.01 28.20 8.08
N PRO A 184 -4.97 28.07 8.93
CA PRO A 184 -3.93 29.06 9.04
C PRO A 184 -2.81 28.89 8.01
N MET A 185 -2.19 30.02 7.68
CA MET A 185 -0.85 30.10 7.08
C MET A 185 0.13 30.56 8.13
N PHE A 186 1.37 30.07 8.03
CA PHE A 186 2.51 30.49 8.84
C PHE A 186 3.66 30.88 7.93
N ARG A 187 4.41 31.93 8.32
CA ARG A 187 5.63 32.32 7.64
C ARG A 187 6.75 32.71 8.60
N LYS A 188 7.99 32.53 8.13
CA LYS A 188 9.18 32.99 8.83
C LYS A 188 10.28 33.38 7.85
N ASP A 189 10.73 34.64 7.93
CA ASP A 189 11.92 35.10 7.23
C ASP A 189 13.18 34.72 8.00
N PHE A 190 14.24 34.36 7.28
CA PHE A 190 15.58 34.12 7.84
C PHE A 190 16.66 34.40 6.81
N THR A 191 17.89 34.56 7.27
CA THR A 191 19.04 34.88 6.41
C THR A 191 20.07 33.79 6.46
N VAL A 192 20.46 33.27 5.28
CA VAL A 192 21.59 32.35 5.09
C VAL A 192 22.81 33.16 4.69
N LYS A 193 23.87 33.16 5.53
CA LYS A 193 25.03 34.03 5.36
C LYS A 193 26.24 33.34 4.72
N LYS A 194 26.21 32.03 4.55
CA LYS A 194 27.35 31.25 4.09
C LYS A 194 26.89 30.22 3.07
N LYS A 195 27.85 29.68 2.29
CA LYS A 195 27.57 28.64 1.30
C LYS A 195 27.05 27.36 1.97
N VAL A 196 25.87 26.92 1.59
CA VAL A 196 25.20 25.74 2.14
C VAL A 196 25.91 24.46 1.66
N LYS A 197 26.22 23.56 2.57
CA LYS A 197 26.64 22.19 2.31
C LYS A 197 25.41 21.28 2.25
N ARG A 198 24.52 21.42 3.24
CA ARG A 198 23.26 20.65 3.37
C ARG A 198 22.22 21.42 4.14
N ALA A 199 20.95 21.22 3.82
CA ALA A 199 19.85 21.76 4.60
C ALA A 199 18.72 20.74 4.67
N THR A 200 18.26 20.40 5.88
CA THR A 200 17.16 19.46 6.11
C THR A 200 16.09 20.09 7.01
N MET A 201 14.84 20.07 6.55
CA MET A 201 13.66 20.44 7.32
C MET A 201 13.00 19.20 7.87
N PHE A 202 12.81 19.12 9.19
CA PHE A 202 11.90 18.18 9.86
C PHE A 202 10.65 18.95 10.28
N ILE A 203 9.48 18.51 9.82
CA ILE A 203 8.22 19.23 10.02
C ILE A 203 7.06 18.27 10.27
N SER A 204 6.18 18.64 11.20
CA SER A 204 4.85 18.05 11.39
C SER A 204 3.81 19.14 11.40
N GLY A 205 2.72 18.95 10.64
CA GLY A 205 1.56 19.84 10.59
C GLY A 205 0.28 19.05 10.77
N LEU A 206 -0.50 19.41 11.75
CA LEU A 206 -1.75 18.75 12.12
C LEU A 206 -2.96 19.59 11.72
N GLY A 207 -3.96 19.06 10.93
CA GLY A 207 -4.11 17.68 10.35
C GLY A 207 -3.25 17.40 9.12
N HIS A 208 -3.03 18.34 8.21
CA HIS A 208 -2.14 18.23 7.05
C HIS A 208 -1.41 19.54 6.83
N PHE A 209 -0.34 19.51 6.06
CA PHE A 209 0.39 20.73 5.72
C PHE A 209 0.87 20.74 4.26
N GLU A 210 1.07 21.95 3.74
CA GLU A 210 1.83 22.19 2.53
C GLU A 210 2.97 23.17 2.86
N LEU A 211 4.22 22.73 2.57
CA LEU A 211 5.44 23.50 2.82
C LEU A 211 5.85 24.25 1.57
N SER A 212 6.19 25.53 1.68
CA SER A 212 6.81 26.33 0.64
C SER A 212 8.13 26.96 1.11
N LEU A 213 9.03 27.20 0.17
CA LEU A 213 10.27 27.94 0.36
C LEU A 213 10.42 28.96 -0.78
N ASN A 214 10.52 30.25 -0.44
CA ASN A 214 10.69 31.33 -1.39
C ASN A 214 9.63 31.31 -2.51
N GLY A 215 8.35 31.13 -2.15
CA GLY A 215 7.21 31.12 -3.07
C GLY A 215 7.02 29.83 -3.86
N LYS A 216 7.81 28.78 -3.60
CA LYS A 216 7.71 27.50 -4.30
C LYS A 216 7.36 26.37 -3.34
N LYS A 217 6.38 25.55 -3.70
CA LYS A 217 6.08 24.31 -2.95
C LYS A 217 7.31 23.42 -2.89
N VAL A 218 7.58 22.87 -1.70
CA VAL A 218 8.64 21.90 -1.47
C VAL A 218 8.12 20.49 -1.71
N GLY A 219 8.78 19.78 -2.64
CA GLY A 219 8.39 18.42 -3.00
C GLY A 219 7.06 18.33 -3.76
N ASP A 220 6.61 17.10 -4.00
CA ASP A 220 5.37 16.77 -4.72
C ASP A 220 4.38 15.99 -3.85
N ASN A 221 4.63 15.91 -2.55
CA ASN A 221 3.78 15.26 -1.59
C ASN A 221 2.40 15.93 -1.49
N PHE A 222 1.39 15.12 -1.16
CA PHE A 222 0.02 15.54 -0.95
C PHE A 222 -0.50 14.97 0.38
N LEU A 223 -1.23 15.74 1.17
CA LEU A 223 -1.77 15.36 2.48
C LEU A 223 -0.70 14.90 3.50
N ASP A 224 0.47 15.55 3.52
CA ASP A 224 1.47 15.34 4.57
C ASP A 224 1.03 15.98 5.92
N ALA A 225 1.44 15.43 7.07
CA ALA A 225 1.95 14.09 7.26
C ALA A 225 0.79 13.08 7.22
N GLY A 226 1.14 11.78 6.99
CA GLY A 226 0.16 10.70 7.06
C GLY A 226 -0.57 10.68 8.41
N TRP A 227 -1.81 10.22 8.41
CA TRP A 227 -2.62 10.13 9.63
C TRP A 227 -2.34 8.86 10.43
N THR A 228 -2.46 8.96 11.76
CA THR A 228 -2.21 7.89 12.72
C THR A 228 -3.09 8.10 13.97
N LYS A 229 -2.88 7.35 15.04
CA LYS A 229 -3.58 7.51 16.33
C LYS A 229 -3.04 8.75 17.06
N TYR A 230 -3.63 9.92 16.79
CA TYR A 230 -3.10 11.24 17.19
C TYR A 230 -2.98 11.47 18.71
N ASP A 231 -3.78 10.77 19.53
CA ASP A 231 -3.64 10.80 20.99
C ASP A 231 -2.44 9.99 21.51
N LYS A 232 -1.80 9.21 20.65
CA LYS A 232 -0.63 8.38 20.98
C LYS A 232 0.63 8.79 20.22
N GLN A 233 0.48 9.16 18.94
CA GLN A 233 1.61 9.45 18.05
C GLN A 233 1.20 10.44 16.97
N VAL A 234 2.16 11.26 16.53
CA VAL A 234 2.08 12.06 15.30
C VAL A 234 3.30 11.80 14.42
N LEU A 235 3.12 11.96 13.12
CA LEU A 235 4.19 11.76 12.16
C LEU A 235 4.81 13.10 11.75
N TYR A 236 6.14 13.10 11.54
CA TYR A 236 6.85 14.19 10.91
C TYR A 236 7.49 13.72 9.59
N VAL A 237 7.75 14.67 8.69
CA VAL A 237 8.39 14.44 7.38
C VAL A 237 9.72 15.19 7.33
N GLY A 238 10.73 14.56 6.71
CA GLY A 238 12.02 15.16 6.41
C GLY A 238 12.09 15.62 4.96
N PHE A 239 12.52 16.87 4.70
CA PHE A 239 12.74 17.41 3.38
C PHE A 239 14.17 17.89 3.19
N ASP A 240 14.81 17.51 2.09
CA ASP A 240 16.09 18.09 1.67
C ASP A 240 15.84 19.44 0.97
N LEU A 241 16.29 20.52 1.60
CA LEU A 241 16.20 21.88 1.09
C LEU A 241 17.51 22.43 0.54
N THR A 242 18.55 21.60 0.44
CA THR A 242 19.93 22.02 0.08
C THR A 242 19.98 22.85 -1.20
N LYS A 243 19.25 22.41 -2.24
CA LYS A 243 19.21 23.08 -3.55
C LYS A 243 18.21 24.23 -3.63
N SER A 244 17.31 24.34 -2.65
CA SER A 244 16.21 25.33 -2.66
C SER A 244 16.55 26.58 -1.85
N LEU A 245 17.49 26.48 -0.91
CA LEU A 245 18.01 27.63 -0.17
C LEU A 245 18.94 28.48 -1.03
N GLN A 246 18.85 29.78 -0.85
CA GLN A 246 19.75 30.76 -1.50
C GLN A 246 20.52 31.55 -0.44
N GLU A 247 21.70 32.06 -0.79
CA GLU A 247 22.39 33.02 0.06
C GLU A 247 21.57 34.30 0.19
N GLY A 248 21.58 34.91 1.37
CA GLY A 248 20.73 36.06 1.67
C GLY A 248 19.40 35.67 2.31
N LYS A 249 18.37 36.45 2.05
CA LYS A 249 17.03 36.28 2.63
C LYS A 249 16.31 35.09 2.04
N ASN A 250 15.68 34.29 2.90
CA ASN A 250 14.78 33.18 2.56
C ASN A 250 13.52 33.27 3.40
N THR A 251 12.43 32.69 2.91
CA THR A 251 11.15 32.61 3.62
C THR A 251 10.61 31.20 3.59
N VAL A 252 10.34 30.64 4.74
CA VAL A 252 9.53 29.42 4.88
C VAL A 252 8.07 29.83 5.00
N GLY A 253 7.21 29.22 4.19
CA GLY A 253 5.75 29.31 4.28
C GLY A 253 5.14 27.93 4.56
N VAL A 254 4.13 27.86 5.43
CA VAL A 254 3.39 26.63 5.71
C VAL A 254 1.89 26.94 5.75
N MET A 255 1.11 26.17 4.98
CA MET A 255 -0.35 26.23 5.04
C MET A 255 -0.85 24.94 5.71
N LEU A 256 -1.82 25.03 6.61
CA LEU A 256 -2.37 23.86 7.32
C LEU A 256 -3.82 23.57 6.90
N GLY A 257 -4.12 22.26 6.86
CA GLY A 257 -5.47 21.70 6.68
C GLY A 257 -5.94 20.94 7.93
N ASN A 258 -7.21 20.56 7.94
CA ASN A 258 -7.85 19.90 9.10
C ASN A 258 -7.58 18.38 9.17
N GLY A 259 -7.60 17.67 8.03
CA GLY A 259 -7.45 16.23 7.97
C GLY A 259 -8.41 15.45 8.88
N PHE A 260 -7.92 14.35 9.45
CA PHE A 260 -8.61 13.61 10.52
C PHE A 260 -8.37 14.19 11.92
N TYR A 261 -7.45 15.14 12.05
CA TYR A 261 -7.14 15.77 13.33
C TYR A 261 -8.29 16.66 13.84
N TYR A 262 -9.01 17.27 12.92
CA TYR A 262 -10.18 18.09 13.21
C TYR A 262 -11.26 17.92 12.14
N ILE A 263 -12.46 17.49 12.55
CA ILE A 263 -13.63 17.34 11.68
C ILE A 263 -14.63 18.47 11.99
N PRO A 264 -14.65 19.58 11.19
CA PRO A 264 -15.47 20.73 11.49
C PRO A 264 -16.98 20.43 11.40
N PRO A 265 -17.80 20.88 12.38
CA PRO A 265 -19.25 20.77 12.32
C PRO A 265 -19.85 21.89 11.45
N VAL A 266 -20.04 21.61 10.14
CA VAL A 266 -20.62 22.58 9.20
C VAL A 266 -21.92 22.06 8.63
N LYS A 267 -22.98 22.86 8.69
CA LYS A 267 -24.30 22.54 8.11
C LYS A 267 -24.19 22.40 6.58
N GLY A 268 -24.86 21.40 6.03
CA GLY A 268 -24.90 21.15 4.60
C GLY A 268 -23.63 20.51 4.03
N ARG A 269 -22.82 19.86 4.88
CA ARG A 269 -21.67 19.05 4.47
C ARG A 269 -21.72 17.67 5.12
N TYR A 270 -21.30 16.65 4.37
CA TYR A 270 -21.19 15.29 4.90
C TYR A 270 -20.13 15.19 5.97
N ARG A 271 -20.38 14.30 6.94
CA ARG A 271 -19.48 14.02 8.04
C ARG A 271 -19.74 12.63 8.60
N LYS A 272 -18.77 11.73 8.51
CA LYS A 272 -18.87 10.37 9.06
C LYS A 272 -18.69 10.36 10.58
N LEU A 273 -17.69 11.08 11.08
CA LEU A 273 -17.33 11.12 12.49
C LEU A 273 -17.14 12.56 13.00
N LYS A 274 -17.06 12.72 14.30
CA LYS A 274 -17.09 14.02 15.00
C LYS A 274 -15.81 14.28 15.80
N GLY A 275 -14.66 13.77 15.31
CA GLY A 275 -13.36 13.85 15.97
C GLY A 275 -12.81 15.27 16.07
N MET A 276 -12.30 15.63 17.25
CA MET A 276 -11.66 16.91 17.54
C MET A 276 -10.48 16.69 18.48
N PHE A 277 -9.31 16.37 17.93
CA PHE A 277 -8.08 16.23 18.72
C PHE A 277 -7.50 17.61 19.10
N GLY A 278 -7.75 18.61 18.27
CA GLY A 278 -7.29 19.99 18.44
C GLY A 278 -7.55 20.78 17.17
N LEU A 279 -7.15 22.05 17.14
CA LEU A 279 -7.10 22.86 15.92
C LEU A 279 -5.74 22.72 15.23
N PRO A 280 -5.65 23.01 13.92
CA PRO A 280 -4.40 22.90 13.15
C PRO A 280 -3.23 23.60 13.84
N LYS A 281 -2.13 22.87 14.01
CA LYS A 281 -0.88 23.32 14.62
C LYS A 281 0.33 22.66 13.96
N MET A 282 1.50 23.25 14.12
CA MET A 282 2.72 22.71 13.52
C MET A 282 3.94 22.83 14.42
N ILE A 283 4.93 22.02 14.16
CA ILE A 283 6.29 22.11 14.68
C ILE A 283 7.29 21.89 13.55
N CYS A 284 8.36 22.66 13.46
CA CYS A 284 9.46 22.37 12.56
C CYS A 284 10.82 22.74 13.11
N ARG A 285 11.83 22.05 12.59
CA ARG A 285 13.25 22.31 12.76
C ARG A 285 13.93 22.26 11.39
N LEU A 286 14.52 23.38 10.94
CA LEU A 286 15.43 23.43 9.80
C LEU A 286 16.86 23.43 10.33
N LYS A 287 17.67 22.43 9.91
CA LYS A 287 19.12 22.38 10.14
C LYS A 287 19.83 22.72 8.84
N VAL A 288 20.67 23.74 8.86
CA VAL A 288 21.53 24.14 7.72
C VAL A 288 22.99 23.92 8.12
N GLU A 289 23.69 23.12 7.38
CA GLU A 289 25.13 22.86 7.51
C GLU A 289 25.87 23.62 6.42
N PHE A 290 26.92 24.35 6.80
CA PHE A 290 27.74 25.14 5.88
C PHE A 290 29.01 24.39 5.45
N GLN A 291 29.62 24.86 4.34
CA GLN A 291 30.85 24.22 3.84
C GLN A 291 32.04 24.37 4.79
N ASP A 292 32.03 25.39 5.67
CA ASP A 292 33.08 25.60 6.71
C ASP A 292 32.86 24.76 7.98
N GLY A 293 31.85 23.87 7.99
CA GLY A 293 31.52 22.99 9.11
C GLY A 293 30.61 23.63 10.18
N SER A 294 30.30 24.94 10.07
CA SER A 294 29.36 25.58 11.02
C SER A 294 27.92 25.24 10.70
N GLU A 295 27.02 25.39 11.68
CA GLU A 295 25.58 25.10 11.56
C GLU A 295 24.71 26.34 11.86
N GLN A 296 23.57 26.43 11.21
CA GLN A 296 22.48 27.33 11.55
C GLN A 296 21.18 26.51 11.70
N ASN A 297 20.38 26.82 12.71
CA ASN A 297 19.08 26.19 12.90
C ASN A 297 17.97 27.25 12.92
N LEU A 298 16.81 26.90 12.33
CA LEU A 298 15.55 27.64 12.46
C LEU A 298 14.55 26.72 13.16
N TYR A 299 13.85 27.27 14.14
CA TYR A 299 12.85 26.56 14.95
C TYR A 299 11.49 27.28 14.89
N THR A 300 10.41 26.54 15.08
CA THR A 300 9.10 27.12 15.37
C THR A 300 9.09 27.69 16.81
N ASP A 301 8.63 28.94 16.91
CA ASP A 301 8.42 29.66 18.16
C ASP A 301 7.37 30.78 17.96
N ASN A 302 7.13 31.59 18.97
CA ASN A 302 6.17 32.70 18.92
C ASN A 302 6.58 33.88 18.01
N SER A 303 7.77 33.85 17.42
CA SER A 303 8.22 34.87 16.46
C SER A 303 7.76 34.57 15.02
N TRP A 304 7.16 33.43 14.76
CA TRP A 304 6.51 33.13 13.50
C TRP A 304 5.25 33.94 13.33
N LYS A 305 5.00 34.39 12.11
CA LYS A 305 3.78 35.13 11.75
C LYS A 305 2.71 34.17 11.23
N THR A 306 1.45 34.48 11.50
CA THR A 306 0.30 33.67 11.08
C THR A 306 -0.90 34.53 10.69
N ALA A 307 -1.63 34.06 9.68
CA ALA A 307 -2.86 34.65 9.18
C ALA A 307 -3.83 33.59 8.65
N PRO A 308 -5.13 33.88 8.47
CA PRO A 308 -6.06 33.01 7.76
C PRO A 308 -5.64 32.78 6.31
N SER A 309 -5.84 31.57 5.79
CA SER A 309 -5.60 31.22 4.39
C SER A 309 -6.82 31.56 3.50
N PRO A 310 -6.68 31.53 2.18
CA PRO A 310 -7.82 31.62 1.24
C PRO A 310 -8.78 30.44 1.31
N ILE A 311 -8.43 29.33 1.97
CA ILE A 311 -9.30 28.18 2.20
C ILE A 311 -10.27 28.55 3.32
N THR A 312 -11.55 28.76 2.98
CA THR A 312 -12.59 29.17 3.92
C THR A 312 -13.30 28.01 4.59
N PHE A 313 -13.16 26.82 4.04
CA PHE A 313 -13.60 25.54 4.61
C PHE A 313 -12.73 24.41 4.08
N SER A 314 -12.37 23.45 4.93
CA SER A 314 -11.80 22.17 4.52
C SER A 314 -12.22 21.08 5.49
N SER A 315 -12.67 19.95 4.93
CA SER A 315 -12.99 18.74 5.67
C SER A 315 -12.66 17.52 4.81
N ILE A 316 -12.02 16.53 5.43
CA ILE A 316 -11.74 15.25 4.75
C ILE A 316 -13.03 14.56 4.25
N TYR A 317 -14.17 14.85 4.87
CA TYR A 317 -15.50 14.29 4.54
C TYR A 317 -16.42 15.25 3.77
N GLY A 318 -16.19 16.56 3.84
CA GLY A 318 -17.12 17.56 3.31
C GLY A 318 -16.62 18.31 2.06
N GLY A 319 -15.34 18.19 1.73
CA GLY A 319 -14.71 18.90 0.61
C GLY A 319 -13.98 20.16 1.05
N GLU A 320 -13.80 21.10 0.12
CA GLU A 320 -13.00 22.31 0.34
C GLU A 320 -13.60 23.51 -0.39
N ASP A 321 -13.65 24.66 0.29
CA ASP A 321 -14.03 25.95 -0.27
C ASP A 321 -12.82 26.88 -0.32
N TYR A 322 -12.60 27.51 -1.46
CA TYR A 322 -11.50 28.42 -1.68
C TYR A 322 -12.03 29.77 -2.21
N ASN A 323 -11.57 30.86 -1.62
CA ASN A 323 -11.89 32.21 -2.08
C ASN A 323 -10.63 32.94 -2.56
N ALA A 324 -10.44 33.02 -3.88
CA ALA A 324 -9.26 33.64 -4.48
C ALA A 324 -9.13 35.13 -4.17
N ASN A 325 -10.22 35.80 -3.75
CA ASN A 325 -10.16 37.21 -3.33
C ASN A 325 -9.42 37.39 -1.99
N LEU A 326 -9.19 36.33 -1.24
CA LEU A 326 -8.44 36.32 0.04
C LEU A 326 -6.97 35.98 -0.15
N GLU A 327 -6.53 35.72 -1.37
CA GLU A 327 -5.11 35.45 -1.66
C GLU A 327 -4.23 36.63 -1.28
N GLN A 328 -3.16 36.36 -0.57
CA GLN A 328 -2.13 37.30 -0.19
C GLN A 328 -0.89 37.01 -1.04
N LYS A 329 -0.82 37.67 -2.20
CA LYS A 329 0.22 37.40 -3.22
C LYS A 329 1.63 37.58 -2.63
N GLY A 330 2.46 36.53 -2.73
CA GLY A 330 3.85 36.57 -2.26
C GLY A 330 3.99 36.38 -0.74
N TRP A 331 2.94 35.92 -0.06
CA TRP A 331 2.95 35.68 1.41
C TRP A 331 4.10 34.80 1.91
N ASP A 332 4.57 33.89 1.07
CA ASP A 332 5.66 32.93 1.33
C ASP A 332 6.98 33.33 0.63
N MET A 333 7.11 34.62 0.25
CA MET A 333 8.31 35.19 -0.36
C MET A 333 9.01 36.18 0.58
N PRO A 334 10.34 36.36 0.44
CA PRO A 334 11.05 37.40 1.15
C PRO A 334 10.50 38.83 0.86
N ASN A 335 10.55 39.71 1.87
CA ASN A 335 10.11 41.07 1.83
C ASN A 335 8.58 41.25 1.64
N PHE A 336 7.75 40.26 1.95
CA PHE A 336 6.30 40.43 2.06
C PHE A 336 5.96 41.33 3.25
N ASP A 337 5.02 42.24 3.09
CA ASP A 337 4.52 43.07 4.20
C ASP A 337 3.62 42.21 5.13
N GLU A 338 4.17 41.82 6.24
CA GLU A 338 3.49 41.03 7.28
C GLU A 338 2.91 41.85 8.43
N SER A 339 2.79 43.15 8.27
CA SER A 339 2.33 44.08 9.34
C SER A 339 0.93 43.75 9.86
N LEU A 340 0.07 43.17 9.01
CA LEU A 340 -1.28 42.73 9.36
C LEU A 340 -1.33 41.31 9.94
N TRP A 341 -0.19 40.61 9.94
CA TRP A 341 -0.12 39.26 10.48
C TRP A 341 0.19 39.27 11.97
N ARG A 342 -0.47 38.44 12.73
CA ARG A 342 -0.17 38.28 14.17
C ARG A 342 0.95 37.26 14.43
N ASN A 343 1.53 37.30 15.58
CA ASN A 343 2.43 36.24 16.03
C ASN A 343 1.66 34.96 16.29
N ALA A 344 2.27 33.83 15.96
CA ALA A 344 1.76 32.52 16.32
C ALA A 344 1.76 32.33 17.85
N ILE A 345 0.80 31.55 18.34
CA ILE A 345 0.76 31.20 19.77
C ILE A 345 1.48 29.86 19.99
N VAL A 346 2.23 29.76 21.08
CA VAL A 346 2.81 28.49 21.51
C VAL A 346 1.69 27.68 22.19
N VAL A 347 1.62 26.40 21.83
CA VAL A 347 0.62 25.46 22.36
C VAL A 347 1.27 24.16 22.81
N GLU A 348 0.55 23.38 23.59
CA GLU A 348 1.04 22.05 24.01
C GLU A 348 1.25 21.11 22.82
N GLY A 349 2.31 20.31 22.92
CA GLY A 349 2.64 19.26 21.97
C GLY A 349 1.76 18.02 22.14
N LEU A 350 2.05 17.01 21.32
CA LEU A 350 1.47 15.68 21.42
C LEU A 350 2.53 14.69 21.91
N PRO A 351 2.09 13.54 22.48
CA PRO A 351 2.97 12.70 23.31
C PRO A 351 4.22 12.20 22.60
N ARG A 352 4.14 11.86 21.31
CA ARG A 352 5.25 11.27 20.54
C ARG A 352 5.26 11.75 19.10
N LEU A 353 6.42 12.24 18.68
CA LEU A 353 6.76 12.50 17.28
C LEU A 353 7.57 11.32 16.73
N SER A 354 7.18 10.78 15.58
CA SER A 354 7.88 9.71 14.89
C SER A 354 8.00 10.04 13.39
N PRO A 355 9.02 9.55 12.68
CA PRO A 355 9.14 9.80 11.25
C PRO A 355 8.06 9.08 10.46
N GLN A 356 7.65 9.68 9.34
CA GLN A 356 6.90 8.99 8.31
C GLN A 356 7.85 8.13 7.48
N LEU A 357 7.80 6.83 7.68
CA LEU A 357 8.64 5.85 6.95
C LEU A 357 7.86 5.09 5.87
N THR A 358 6.71 5.62 5.44
CA THR A 358 5.97 5.17 4.26
C THR A 358 6.21 6.12 3.10
N GLU A 359 6.04 5.64 1.88
CA GLU A 359 6.00 6.50 0.72
C GLU A 359 4.89 7.55 0.89
N PRO A 360 5.12 8.80 0.47
CA PRO A 360 4.11 9.85 0.57
C PRO A 360 2.94 9.60 -0.39
N VAL A 361 1.78 10.15 -0.05
CA VAL A 361 0.68 10.31 -1.01
C VAL A 361 1.09 11.35 -2.06
N LYS A 362 0.83 11.04 -3.34
CA LYS A 362 1.12 11.93 -4.48
C LYS A 362 -0.02 11.93 -5.49
N ILE A 363 -0.03 12.95 -6.36
CA ILE A 363 -0.81 12.91 -7.59
C ILE A 363 -0.08 12.00 -8.56
N MET A 364 -0.70 10.87 -8.93
CA MET A 364 -0.08 9.81 -9.72
C MET A 364 -0.53 9.81 -11.18
N GLU A 365 -1.82 10.10 -11.43
CA GLU A 365 -2.42 10.06 -12.76
C GLU A 365 -3.41 11.22 -12.91
N SER A 366 -3.73 11.60 -14.15
CA SER A 366 -4.74 12.61 -14.43
C SER A 366 -5.72 12.14 -15.50
N PHE A 367 -7.02 12.41 -15.31
CA PHE A 367 -8.11 12.03 -16.22
C PHE A 367 -8.75 13.28 -16.81
N LYS A 368 -8.81 13.32 -18.14
CA LYS A 368 -9.62 14.30 -18.85
C LYS A 368 -11.03 13.73 -19.04
N PRO A 369 -12.07 14.55 -19.08
CA PRO A 369 -13.41 14.08 -19.42
C PRO A 369 -13.42 13.39 -20.80
N ILE A 370 -14.05 12.21 -20.85
CA ILE A 370 -14.33 11.47 -22.09
C ILE A 370 -15.69 11.88 -22.66
N GLN A 371 -16.58 12.40 -21.81
CA GLN A 371 -17.90 12.90 -22.17
C GLN A 371 -18.31 14.06 -21.28
N GLN A 372 -19.08 15.00 -21.83
CA GLN A 372 -19.72 16.07 -21.08
C GLN A 372 -21.17 16.27 -21.57
N LYS A 373 -22.07 16.60 -20.65
CA LYS A 373 -23.50 16.76 -20.92
C LYS A 373 -24.12 17.81 -20.01
N GLN A 374 -24.99 18.66 -20.58
CA GLN A 374 -25.83 19.55 -19.79
C GLN A 374 -27.01 18.75 -19.20
N VAL A 375 -27.34 18.99 -17.94
CA VAL A 375 -28.49 18.38 -17.25
C VAL A 375 -29.59 19.41 -16.95
N GLY A 376 -30.79 18.94 -16.58
CA GLY A 376 -32.01 19.76 -16.51
C GLY A 376 -31.97 21.02 -15.65
N SER A 377 -31.05 21.09 -14.66
CA SER A 377 -30.80 22.29 -13.85
C SER A 377 -29.97 23.38 -14.55
N GLY A 378 -29.46 23.11 -15.76
CA GLY A 378 -28.50 23.97 -16.48
C GLY A 378 -27.04 23.73 -16.05
N ASP A 379 -26.80 22.82 -15.13
CA ASP A 379 -25.46 22.36 -14.71
C ASP A 379 -24.85 21.47 -15.79
N TRP A 380 -23.53 21.28 -15.72
CA TRP A 380 -22.79 20.38 -16.61
C TRP A 380 -22.25 19.18 -15.85
N VAL A 381 -22.41 17.99 -16.42
CA VAL A 381 -21.83 16.75 -15.90
C VAL A 381 -20.71 16.27 -16.83
N PHE A 382 -19.56 15.96 -16.24
CA PHE A 382 -18.36 15.47 -16.91
C PHE A 382 -18.10 14.02 -16.47
N ASP A 383 -17.96 13.08 -17.41
CA ASP A 383 -17.54 11.69 -17.16
C ASP A 383 -16.03 11.58 -17.41
N LEU A 384 -15.28 11.17 -16.42
CA LEU A 384 -13.82 10.95 -16.49
C LEU A 384 -13.45 9.54 -16.99
N GLY A 385 -14.42 8.65 -17.17
CA GLY A 385 -14.23 7.28 -17.64
C GLY A 385 -13.72 6.29 -16.60
N GLN A 386 -13.13 6.76 -15.49
CA GLN A 386 -12.57 5.93 -14.43
C GLN A 386 -13.00 6.43 -13.05
N ASN A 387 -13.52 5.52 -12.21
CA ASN A 387 -13.73 5.79 -10.79
C ASN A 387 -12.39 5.65 -10.04
N ALA A 388 -11.94 6.72 -9.40
CA ALA A 388 -10.66 6.77 -8.70
C ALA A 388 -10.71 7.75 -7.51
N SER A 389 -9.88 7.50 -6.51
CA SER A 389 -9.61 8.49 -5.45
C SER A 389 -8.89 9.71 -6.04
N GLY A 390 -9.26 10.92 -5.61
CA GLY A 390 -8.56 12.09 -6.14
C GLY A 390 -9.15 13.42 -5.74
N ILE A 391 -8.63 14.42 -6.43
CA ILE A 391 -9.09 15.81 -6.42
C ILE A 391 -9.35 16.27 -7.85
N ILE A 392 -9.79 17.50 -8.00
CA ILE A 392 -9.99 18.14 -9.32
C ILE A 392 -8.89 19.15 -9.63
N GLU A 393 -8.60 19.40 -10.92
CA GLU A 393 -7.97 20.64 -11.41
C GLU A 393 -9.02 21.37 -12.25
N LEU A 394 -9.36 22.59 -11.83
CA LEU A 394 -10.26 23.47 -12.53
C LEU A 394 -9.49 24.64 -13.13
N LYS A 395 -9.63 24.86 -14.45
CA LYS A 395 -9.24 26.11 -15.12
C LYS A 395 -10.49 26.84 -15.55
N VAL A 396 -10.65 28.08 -15.09
CA VAL A 396 -11.88 28.84 -15.26
C VAL A 396 -11.56 30.29 -15.53
N LYS A 397 -12.44 31.00 -16.29
CA LYS A 397 -12.38 32.42 -16.55
C LYS A 397 -13.76 33.03 -16.26
N GLY A 398 -13.82 34.10 -15.50
CA GLY A 398 -15.07 34.78 -15.12
C GLY A 398 -14.82 36.10 -14.41
N ASN A 399 -15.84 36.65 -13.80
CA ASN A 399 -15.73 37.91 -13.09
C ASN A 399 -15.37 37.69 -11.62
N LYS A 400 -14.85 38.74 -10.97
CA LYS A 400 -14.62 38.75 -9.52
C LYS A 400 -15.90 38.42 -8.76
N GLY A 401 -15.81 37.42 -7.84
CA GLY A 401 -16.92 36.98 -7.01
C GLY A 401 -17.80 35.92 -7.65
N ASP A 402 -17.66 35.63 -8.96
CA ASP A 402 -18.32 34.45 -9.55
C ASP A 402 -17.86 33.18 -8.80
N THR A 403 -18.80 32.28 -8.54
CA THR A 403 -18.50 31.04 -7.78
C THR A 403 -18.79 29.82 -8.62
N VAL A 404 -17.86 28.88 -8.62
CA VAL A 404 -17.99 27.57 -9.26
C VAL A 404 -18.08 26.48 -8.18
N TRP A 405 -19.14 25.70 -8.23
CA TRP A 405 -19.32 24.53 -7.36
C TRP A 405 -19.11 23.26 -8.17
N VAL A 406 -18.30 22.35 -7.66
CA VAL A 406 -18.05 21.05 -8.26
C VAL A 406 -18.44 19.95 -7.27
N ARG A 407 -19.38 19.10 -7.67
CA ARG A 407 -19.83 17.95 -6.89
C ARG A 407 -19.33 16.66 -7.56
N PRO A 408 -18.34 15.99 -6.97
CA PRO A 408 -17.86 14.69 -7.45
C PRO A 408 -18.82 13.57 -7.07
N SER A 409 -18.90 12.50 -7.89
CA SER A 409 -19.72 11.33 -7.60
C SER A 409 -19.21 10.07 -8.32
N GLU A 410 -19.50 8.90 -7.75
CA GLU A 410 -19.26 7.61 -8.38
C GLU A 410 -20.36 7.26 -9.39
N LEU A 411 -21.60 7.69 -9.15
CA LEU A 411 -22.81 7.28 -9.86
C LEU A 411 -23.62 8.48 -10.35
N LEU A 412 -24.46 8.22 -11.32
CA LEU A 412 -25.48 9.14 -11.83
C LEU A 412 -26.89 8.66 -11.47
N ASN A 413 -27.82 9.59 -11.34
CA ASN A 413 -29.27 9.35 -11.36
C ASN A 413 -29.74 9.08 -12.80
N ALA A 414 -30.97 8.59 -12.95
CA ALA A 414 -31.57 8.33 -14.27
C ALA A 414 -31.65 9.57 -15.16
N ASP A 415 -31.78 10.77 -14.58
CA ASP A 415 -31.81 12.04 -15.31
C ASP A 415 -30.40 12.57 -15.69
N GLY A 416 -29.36 11.83 -15.34
CA GLY A 416 -27.96 12.17 -15.61
C GLY A 416 -27.31 13.11 -14.59
N THR A 417 -28.01 13.53 -13.54
CA THR A 417 -27.41 14.27 -12.42
C THR A 417 -26.57 13.34 -11.54
N ILE A 418 -25.62 13.89 -10.78
CA ILE A 418 -24.79 13.08 -9.88
C ILE A 418 -25.60 12.47 -8.74
N ASN A 419 -25.17 11.28 -8.28
CA ASN A 419 -25.75 10.57 -7.15
C ASN A 419 -24.69 10.30 -6.08
N GLN A 420 -24.70 11.06 -5.00
CA GLN A 420 -23.80 10.88 -3.86
C GLN A 420 -24.40 10.04 -2.71
N LYS A 421 -25.60 9.43 -2.89
CA LYS A 421 -26.32 8.76 -1.80
C LYS A 421 -25.49 7.68 -1.12
N ALA A 422 -24.79 6.85 -1.90
CA ALA A 422 -23.97 5.75 -1.39
C ALA A 422 -22.54 6.18 -0.99
N SER A 423 -22.10 7.39 -1.30
CA SER A 423 -20.71 7.82 -1.14
C SER A 423 -20.51 8.98 -0.18
N GLY A 424 -21.55 9.31 0.64
CA GLY A 424 -21.51 10.41 1.62
C GLY A 424 -21.89 11.76 1.00
N SER A 425 -23.03 12.32 1.41
CA SER A 425 -23.66 13.48 0.80
C SER A 425 -24.08 14.52 1.85
N PRO A 426 -23.89 15.86 1.55
CA PRO A 426 -23.24 16.45 0.40
C PRO A 426 -21.73 16.55 0.53
N TYR A 427 -20.99 16.29 -0.56
CA TYR A 427 -19.57 16.57 -0.69
C TYR A 427 -19.37 17.56 -1.84
N ILE A 428 -18.68 18.67 -1.60
CA ILE A 428 -18.61 19.80 -2.56
C ILE A 428 -17.21 20.43 -2.52
N PHE A 429 -16.68 20.74 -3.69
CA PHE A 429 -15.60 21.70 -3.86
C PHE A 429 -16.16 23.01 -4.37
N SER A 430 -15.72 24.17 -3.85
CA SER A 430 -16.11 25.47 -4.38
C SER A 430 -14.94 26.43 -4.56
N TYR A 431 -15.01 27.23 -5.62
CA TYR A 431 -14.00 28.24 -5.97
C TYR A 431 -14.65 29.56 -6.27
N VAL A 432 -14.29 30.61 -5.53
CA VAL A 432 -14.70 32.01 -5.77
C VAL A 432 -13.60 32.73 -6.55
N LEU A 433 -13.91 33.18 -7.76
CA LEU A 433 -12.98 33.81 -8.68
C LEU A 433 -12.56 35.18 -8.20
N LYS A 434 -11.30 35.56 -8.46
CA LYS A 434 -10.80 36.93 -8.30
C LYS A 434 -10.96 37.79 -9.55
N GLY A 435 -11.24 37.17 -10.71
CA GLY A 435 -11.52 37.88 -11.97
C GLY A 435 -10.26 38.30 -12.74
N GLU A 436 -9.12 37.67 -12.53
CA GLU A 436 -7.83 37.99 -13.17
C GLU A 436 -7.50 37.05 -14.36
N GLY A 437 -8.39 36.99 -15.36
CA GLY A 437 -8.16 36.20 -16.56
C GLY A 437 -8.45 34.70 -16.35
N ILE A 438 -7.55 33.82 -16.78
CA ILE A 438 -7.69 32.35 -16.57
C ILE A 438 -7.09 32.01 -15.23
N GLU A 439 -7.92 31.49 -14.33
CA GLU A 439 -7.54 31.03 -13.00
C GLU A 439 -7.46 29.52 -12.98
N THR A 440 -6.43 28.98 -12.28
CA THR A 440 -6.24 27.53 -12.10
C THR A 440 -6.28 27.22 -10.62
N TRP A 441 -7.11 26.27 -10.24
CA TRP A 441 -7.26 25.84 -8.85
C TRP A 441 -7.40 24.34 -8.71
N GLN A 442 -6.90 23.80 -7.57
CA GLN A 442 -7.12 22.44 -7.10
C GLN A 442 -7.23 22.45 -5.57
N PRO A 443 -8.10 21.58 -4.97
CA PRO A 443 -8.16 21.39 -3.52
C PRO A 443 -6.82 20.90 -2.95
N ARG A 444 -6.53 21.26 -1.68
CA ARG A 444 -5.24 20.98 -1.05
C ARG A 444 -5.31 19.94 0.07
N PHE A 445 -6.41 19.93 0.86
CA PHE A 445 -6.46 19.17 2.11
C PHE A 445 -7.67 18.25 2.23
N SER A 446 -8.19 17.79 1.09
CA SER A 446 -9.29 16.85 1.02
C SER A 446 -9.18 16.00 -0.25
N TYR A 447 -9.88 14.84 -0.30
CA TYR A 447 -9.99 14.01 -1.49
C TYR A 447 -11.31 13.25 -1.46
N TYR A 448 -11.70 12.66 -2.61
CA TYR A 448 -12.93 11.89 -2.74
C TYR A 448 -12.76 10.81 -3.81
N GLY A 449 -13.57 9.73 -3.76
CA GLY A 449 -13.67 8.74 -4.81
C GLY A 449 -14.75 9.14 -5.81
N PHE A 450 -14.40 9.28 -7.10
CA PHE A 450 -15.36 9.73 -8.10
C PHE A 450 -14.98 9.32 -9.53
N ARG A 451 -16.03 9.26 -10.36
CA ARG A 451 -15.93 9.17 -11.82
C ARG A 451 -16.56 10.38 -12.50
N TYR A 452 -17.61 10.95 -11.89
CA TYR A 452 -18.38 12.04 -12.46
C TYR A 452 -18.21 13.32 -11.67
N LEU A 453 -18.24 14.45 -12.40
CA LEU A 453 -18.19 15.80 -11.84
C LEU A 453 -19.38 16.60 -12.33
N GLN A 454 -20.27 17.04 -11.43
CA GLN A 454 -21.30 18.01 -11.77
C GLN A 454 -20.85 19.40 -11.39
N VAL A 455 -20.84 20.31 -12.35
CA VAL A 455 -20.39 21.70 -12.21
C VAL A 455 -21.56 22.64 -12.33
N LYS A 456 -21.69 23.50 -11.31
CA LYS A 456 -22.65 24.62 -11.26
C LYS A 456 -21.90 25.94 -11.21
N GLY A 457 -22.48 27.01 -11.85
CA GLY A 457 -21.93 28.37 -11.82
C GLY A 457 -20.93 28.68 -12.94
N ALA A 458 -20.53 27.66 -13.74
CA ALA A 458 -19.70 27.84 -14.93
C ALA A 458 -20.10 26.88 -16.04
N LYS A 459 -19.77 27.19 -17.29
CA LYS A 459 -20.14 26.44 -18.49
C LYS A 459 -18.96 26.27 -19.43
N PRO A 460 -18.88 25.22 -20.25
CA PRO A 460 -17.77 25.02 -21.20
C PRO A 460 -17.86 25.89 -22.46
N GLU A 461 -19.01 26.47 -22.76
CA GLU A 461 -19.20 27.31 -23.93
C GLU A 461 -18.33 28.57 -23.89
N SER A 462 -17.73 28.97 -25.03
CA SER A 462 -16.80 30.08 -25.15
C SER A 462 -17.42 31.47 -24.86
N ASN A 463 -18.73 31.59 -24.98
CA ASN A 463 -19.51 32.78 -24.70
C ASN A 463 -20.13 32.81 -23.30
N ALA A 464 -19.82 31.85 -22.45
CA ALA A 464 -20.36 31.81 -21.10
C ALA A 464 -19.80 32.97 -20.26
N LYS A 465 -20.64 33.55 -19.37
CA LYS A 465 -20.23 34.58 -18.40
C LYS A 465 -19.06 34.10 -17.54
N THR A 466 -19.19 32.87 -17.05
CA THR A 466 -18.12 32.14 -16.33
C THR A 466 -17.85 30.87 -17.12
N GLN A 467 -16.64 30.79 -17.72
CA GLN A 467 -16.26 29.78 -18.67
C GLN A 467 -15.34 28.74 -18.02
N ILE A 468 -15.69 27.46 -18.17
CA ILE A 468 -14.77 26.33 -17.87
C ILE A 468 -13.79 26.20 -19.05
N ILE A 469 -12.52 26.54 -18.83
CA ILE A 469 -11.45 26.32 -19.82
C ILE A 469 -11.05 24.84 -19.86
N SER A 470 -10.92 24.22 -18.70
CA SER A 470 -10.72 22.77 -18.56
C SER A 470 -11.04 22.31 -17.14
N ILE A 471 -11.48 21.06 -17.03
CA ILE A 471 -11.59 20.35 -15.77
C ILE A 471 -10.97 18.95 -15.91
N LYS A 472 -10.28 18.48 -14.86
CA LYS A 472 -9.66 17.14 -14.83
C LYS A 472 -9.85 16.52 -13.45
N GLY A 473 -9.86 15.19 -13.39
CA GLY A 473 -9.61 14.42 -12.18
C GLY A 473 -8.10 14.18 -12.01
N LEU A 474 -7.59 14.34 -10.80
CA LEU A 474 -6.21 14.06 -10.43
C LEU A 474 -6.23 12.93 -9.40
N HIS A 475 -5.82 11.73 -9.82
CA HIS A 475 -5.76 10.56 -8.95
C HIS A 475 -4.64 10.68 -7.94
N ILE A 476 -4.97 10.52 -6.67
CA ILE A 476 -4.01 10.49 -5.57
C ILE A 476 -3.94 9.10 -4.94
N ARG A 477 -2.74 8.68 -4.58
CA ARG A 477 -2.48 7.51 -3.75
C ARG A 477 -1.10 7.56 -3.12
N ASN A 478 -0.84 6.63 -2.20
CA ASN A 478 0.52 6.32 -1.78
C ASN A 478 1.40 6.04 -3.01
N SER A 479 2.60 6.58 -3.04
CA SER A 479 3.50 6.49 -4.20
C SER A 479 4.29 5.19 -4.29
N ALA A 480 3.90 4.17 -3.51
CA ALA A 480 4.48 2.83 -3.62
C ALA A 480 4.55 2.33 -5.07
N SER A 481 5.70 1.81 -5.45
CA SER A 481 5.99 1.39 -6.81
C SER A 481 5.16 0.16 -7.21
N THR A 482 4.73 0.12 -8.46
CA THR A 482 4.16 -1.09 -9.05
C THR A 482 5.27 -2.11 -9.29
N ILE A 483 5.15 -3.30 -8.71
CA ILE A 483 6.18 -4.36 -8.76
C ILE A 483 5.71 -5.65 -9.42
N GLY A 484 4.41 -5.77 -9.70
CA GLY A 484 3.86 -6.94 -10.37
C GLY A 484 3.10 -6.59 -11.64
N GLN A 485 3.09 -7.51 -12.59
CA GLN A 485 2.33 -7.42 -13.84
C GLN A 485 1.67 -8.75 -14.13
N PHE A 486 0.50 -8.71 -14.72
CA PHE A 486 -0.27 -9.88 -15.14
C PHE A 486 -0.99 -9.59 -16.45
N ALA A 487 -1.01 -10.59 -17.35
CA ALA A 487 -1.87 -10.63 -18.51
C ALA A 487 -2.17 -12.08 -18.90
N SER A 488 -3.31 -12.32 -19.55
CA SER A 488 -3.70 -13.62 -20.06
C SER A 488 -4.36 -13.51 -21.43
N SER A 489 -4.64 -14.65 -22.06
CA SER A 489 -5.46 -14.70 -23.30
C SER A 489 -6.92 -14.37 -23.07
N ASP A 490 -7.38 -14.39 -21.82
CA ASP A 490 -8.76 -14.11 -21.45
C ASP A 490 -8.99 -12.63 -21.14
N THR A 491 -9.88 -12.00 -21.88
CA THR A 491 -10.19 -10.58 -21.75
C THR A 491 -10.89 -10.27 -20.42
N LEU A 492 -11.75 -11.17 -19.92
CA LEU A 492 -12.48 -10.96 -18.67
C LEU A 492 -11.54 -10.97 -17.46
N PHE A 493 -10.58 -11.89 -17.41
CA PHE A 493 -9.56 -11.89 -16.35
C PHE A 493 -8.65 -10.65 -16.40
N ASN A 494 -8.28 -10.18 -17.58
CA ASN A 494 -7.50 -8.93 -17.72
C ASN A 494 -8.31 -7.72 -17.26
N GLN A 495 -9.61 -7.67 -17.54
CA GLN A 495 -10.52 -6.62 -17.06
C GLN A 495 -10.75 -6.72 -15.55
N THR A 496 -10.89 -7.94 -15.01
CA THR A 496 -11.01 -8.20 -13.56
C THR A 496 -9.76 -7.78 -12.82
N HIS A 497 -8.59 -8.12 -13.33
CA HIS A 497 -7.32 -7.64 -12.77
C HIS A 497 -7.28 -6.10 -12.68
N LYS A 498 -7.69 -5.42 -13.76
CA LYS A 498 -7.76 -3.96 -13.81
C LYS A 498 -8.80 -3.39 -12.84
N LEU A 499 -9.96 -4.04 -12.71
CA LEU A 499 -11.04 -3.66 -11.79
C LEU A 499 -10.55 -3.68 -10.33
N ILE A 500 -9.87 -4.76 -9.93
CA ILE A 500 -9.28 -4.93 -8.60
C ILE A 500 -8.15 -3.92 -8.38
N ASP A 501 -7.26 -3.73 -9.35
CA ASP A 501 -6.12 -2.80 -9.28
C ASP A 501 -6.59 -1.35 -9.02
N TRP A 502 -7.68 -0.90 -9.65
CA TRP A 502 -8.23 0.43 -9.42
C TRP A 502 -8.83 0.61 -8.02
N ALA A 503 -9.44 -0.42 -7.47
CA ALA A 503 -9.91 -0.38 -6.08
C ALA A 503 -8.74 -0.34 -5.09
N ILE A 504 -7.68 -1.14 -5.31
CA ILE A 504 -6.45 -1.09 -4.51
C ILE A 504 -5.83 0.31 -4.58
N LYS A 505 -5.59 0.86 -5.77
CA LYS A 505 -5.02 2.20 -5.98
C LYS A 505 -5.81 3.27 -5.22
N SER A 506 -7.14 3.23 -5.31
CA SER A 506 -8.02 4.23 -4.73
C SER A 506 -8.06 4.20 -3.21
N ASN A 507 -7.74 3.06 -2.61
CA ASN A 507 -7.80 2.83 -1.17
C ASN A 507 -6.44 2.70 -0.50
N MET A 508 -5.36 2.93 -1.25
CA MET A 508 -3.99 2.96 -0.75
C MET A 508 -3.53 4.42 -0.57
N THR A 509 -3.77 4.99 0.60
CA THR A 509 -3.38 6.35 0.97
C THR A 509 -2.35 6.34 2.12
N SER A 510 -2.63 6.94 3.26
CA SER A 510 -1.79 6.81 4.45
C SER A 510 -2.05 5.51 5.22
N VAL A 511 -3.22 4.94 5.05
CA VAL A 511 -3.64 3.59 5.48
C VAL A 511 -4.32 2.90 4.31
N PHE A 512 -4.59 1.60 4.42
CA PHE A 512 -5.52 0.91 3.54
C PHE A 512 -6.94 1.29 4.00
N THR A 513 -7.66 2.08 3.18
CA THR A 513 -9.04 2.49 3.47
C THR A 513 -10.04 1.53 2.83
N ASP A 514 -11.20 1.38 3.45
CA ASP A 514 -12.33 0.63 2.88
C ASP A 514 -12.82 1.24 1.55
N CYS A 515 -13.04 2.56 1.57
CA CYS A 515 -13.49 3.34 0.43
C CYS A 515 -12.90 4.76 0.45
N PRO A 516 -12.76 5.43 -0.73
CA PRO A 516 -12.10 6.74 -0.80
C PRO A 516 -13.04 7.93 -0.56
N HIS A 517 -14.25 7.73 -0.04
CA HIS A 517 -15.28 8.77 0.06
C HIS A 517 -15.95 8.87 1.44
N ARG A 518 -16.97 8.04 1.73
CA ARG A 518 -17.84 8.21 2.92
C ARG A 518 -17.17 7.81 4.23
N GLU A 519 -16.25 6.82 4.22
CA GLU A 519 -15.61 6.31 5.44
C GLU A 519 -14.14 6.70 5.52
N LYS A 520 -13.32 6.29 4.56
CA LYS A 520 -11.86 6.51 4.56
C LYS A 520 -11.19 5.98 5.82
N LEU A 521 -11.70 4.85 6.35
CA LEU A 521 -11.26 4.23 7.58
C LEU A 521 -10.39 3.00 7.30
N GLY A 522 -9.48 2.69 8.21
CA GLY A 522 -8.60 1.54 8.10
C GLY A 522 -9.23 0.29 8.72
N TRP A 523 -10.27 -0.26 8.09
CA TRP A 523 -10.85 -1.54 8.46
C TRP A 523 -9.83 -2.66 8.29
N LEU A 524 -9.71 -3.57 9.26
CA LEU A 524 -8.56 -4.45 9.38
C LEU A 524 -8.66 -5.76 8.60
N GLU A 525 -9.87 -6.30 8.34
CA GLU A 525 -10.05 -7.54 7.59
C GLU A 525 -9.34 -7.49 6.24
N GLN A 526 -9.51 -6.40 5.52
CA GLN A 526 -8.94 -6.24 4.19
C GLN A 526 -7.41 -6.14 4.19
N VAL A 527 -6.78 -5.78 5.32
CA VAL A 527 -5.31 -5.71 5.41
C VAL A 527 -4.70 -7.11 5.30
N HIS A 528 -5.30 -8.13 5.92
CA HIS A 528 -4.81 -9.50 5.80
C HIS A 528 -5.45 -10.29 4.65
N LEU A 529 -6.77 -10.14 4.41
CA LEU A 529 -7.46 -10.90 3.36
C LEU A 529 -7.00 -10.48 1.96
N MET A 530 -6.81 -9.16 1.74
CA MET A 530 -6.31 -8.61 0.50
C MET A 530 -4.78 -8.50 0.45
N GLY A 531 -4.08 -8.80 1.55
CA GLY A 531 -2.64 -8.61 1.68
C GLY A 531 -1.83 -9.21 0.53
N SER A 532 -2.10 -10.46 0.15
CA SER A 532 -1.44 -11.13 -0.97
C SER A 532 -1.75 -10.48 -2.32
N SER A 533 -2.99 -10.08 -2.59
CA SER A 533 -3.37 -9.37 -3.81
C SER A 533 -2.61 -8.05 -3.95
N VAL A 534 -2.54 -7.27 -2.86
CA VAL A 534 -1.85 -5.97 -2.83
C VAL A 534 -0.33 -6.14 -3.02
N ARG A 535 0.30 -7.08 -2.27
CA ARG A 535 1.75 -7.29 -2.35
C ARG A 535 2.25 -7.80 -3.70
N TYR A 536 1.45 -8.61 -4.40
CA TYR A 536 1.83 -9.02 -5.75
C TYR A 536 1.88 -7.85 -6.73
N ARG A 537 1.14 -6.79 -6.43
CA ARG A 537 1.01 -5.63 -7.32
C ARG A 537 1.90 -4.45 -6.93
N TYR A 538 2.07 -4.18 -5.62
CA TYR A 538 2.74 -2.99 -5.10
C TYR A 538 3.81 -3.31 -4.06
N ASP A 539 4.85 -2.47 -4.01
CA ASP A 539 5.91 -2.50 -2.99
C ASP A 539 5.41 -1.82 -1.70
N VAL A 540 4.73 -2.61 -0.87
CA VAL A 540 3.94 -2.10 0.27
C VAL A 540 4.47 -2.52 1.64
N ALA A 541 5.70 -3.00 1.74
CA ALA A 541 6.29 -3.37 3.03
C ALA A 541 6.22 -2.24 4.07
N PRO A 542 6.54 -0.96 3.73
CA PRO A 542 6.40 0.15 4.68
C PRO A 542 4.96 0.40 5.14
N MET A 543 3.98 0.20 4.26
CA MET A 543 2.56 0.37 4.61
C MET A 543 2.06 -0.73 5.55
N PHE A 544 2.45 -2.00 5.34
CA PHE A 544 2.14 -3.09 6.27
C PHE A 544 2.80 -2.87 7.63
N LYS A 545 4.08 -2.43 7.66
CA LYS A 545 4.76 -2.08 8.92
C LYS A 545 4.00 -0.98 9.67
N LYS A 546 3.52 0.05 8.95
CA LYS A 546 2.67 1.09 9.52
C LYS A 546 1.35 0.53 10.04
N ALA A 547 0.67 -0.35 9.30
CA ALA A 547 -0.58 -0.98 9.74
C ALA A 547 -0.40 -1.75 11.05
N VAL A 548 0.70 -2.53 11.19
CA VAL A 548 1.05 -3.19 12.46
C VAL A 548 1.21 -2.16 13.59
N LYS A 549 1.88 -1.03 13.31
CA LYS A 549 2.07 0.03 14.30
C LYS A 549 0.75 0.70 14.70
N ASP A 550 -0.13 0.96 13.75
CA ASP A 550 -1.44 1.55 14.02
C ASP A 550 -2.32 0.61 14.86
N MET A 551 -2.26 -0.72 14.64
CA MET A 551 -2.91 -1.73 15.48
C MET A 551 -2.35 -1.72 16.91
N GLN A 552 -1.02 -1.68 17.10
CA GLN A 552 -0.39 -1.56 18.43
C GLN A 552 -0.86 -0.32 19.19
N LEU A 553 -0.97 0.83 18.50
CA LEU A 553 -1.41 2.09 19.09
C LEU A 553 -2.91 2.11 19.41
N SER A 554 -3.70 1.33 18.68
CA SER A 554 -5.17 1.25 18.85
C SER A 554 -5.60 0.16 19.82
N GLN A 555 -4.72 -0.78 20.20
CA GLN A 555 -5.03 -1.87 21.13
C GLN A 555 -5.51 -1.33 22.48
N LEU A 556 -6.64 -1.84 22.95
CA LEU A 556 -7.23 -1.45 24.23
C LEU A 556 -6.52 -2.12 25.42
N SER A 557 -6.75 -1.58 26.61
CA SER A 557 -6.14 -2.11 27.85
C SER A 557 -6.53 -3.56 28.17
N ASN A 558 -7.73 -3.99 27.75
CA ASN A 558 -8.19 -5.38 27.91
C ASN A 558 -7.64 -6.34 26.83
N GLY A 559 -6.87 -5.83 25.87
CA GLY A 559 -6.26 -6.60 24.77
C GLY A 559 -7.03 -6.58 23.45
N LEU A 560 -8.28 -6.09 23.40
CA LEU A 560 -9.05 -5.97 22.17
C LEU A 560 -8.29 -5.13 21.13
N ILE A 561 -8.25 -5.62 19.91
CA ILE A 561 -7.87 -4.86 18.73
C ILE A 561 -9.19 -4.41 18.06
N PRO A 562 -9.50 -3.09 18.04
CA PRO A 562 -10.66 -2.60 17.30
C PRO A 562 -10.60 -2.95 15.82
N GLU A 563 -11.74 -3.10 15.18
CA GLU A 563 -11.83 -3.43 13.75
C GLU A 563 -11.23 -2.35 12.85
N ILE A 564 -11.03 -1.13 13.38
CA ILE A 564 -10.46 0.02 12.67
C ILE A 564 -9.14 0.42 13.33
N ALA A 565 -8.07 0.55 12.56
CA ALA A 565 -6.81 1.12 13.03
C ALA A 565 -6.23 2.12 12.00
N PRO A 566 -5.98 3.41 12.41
CA PRO A 566 -6.26 4.02 13.72
C PRO A 566 -7.77 4.08 14.05
N GLU A 567 -8.12 3.84 15.31
CA GLU A 567 -9.53 3.94 15.74
C GLU A 567 -9.93 5.41 15.92
N TYR A 568 -10.80 5.91 15.03
CA TYR A 568 -11.28 7.29 15.02
C TYR A 568 -12.77 7.44 15.42
N VAL A 569 -13.51 6.35 15.50
CA VAL A 569 -14.93 6.33 15.87
C VAL A 569 -15.26 5.00 16.54
N LYS A 570 -16.12 5.04 17.56
CA LYS A 570 -16.79 3.88 18.11
C LYS A 570 -18.22 3.85 17.58
N PHE A 571 -18.58 2.80 16.85
CA PHE A 571 -19.95 2.58 16.41
C PHE A 571 -20.79 2.03 17.57
N GLU A 572 -21.95 2.63 17.80
CA GLU A 572 -22.92 2.18 18.81
C GLU A 572 -24.02 1.30 18.21
N TRP A 573 -24.20 1.41 16.90
CA TRP A 573 -25.15 0.59 16.17
C TRP A 573 -24.71 -0.88 16.17
N GLY A 574 -25.67 -1.81 16.46
CA GLY A 574 -25.39 -3.23 16.50
C GLY A 574 -24.60 -3.71 17.73
N GLY A 575 -24.48 -2.89 18.78
CA GLY A 575 -23.66 -3.21 19.95
C GLY A 575 -22.16 -3.13 19.62
N ASP A 576 -21.36 -4.12 20.07
CA ASP A 576 -19.92 -4.15 19.80
C ASP A 576 -19.55 -4.88 18.49
N MET A 577 -20.53 -5.30 17.66
CA MET A 577 -20.27 -6.10 16.47
C MET A 577 -19.39 -5.40 15.43
N PHE A 578 -19.35 -4.06 15.39
CA PHE A 578 -18.47 -3.24 14.53
C PHE A 578 -17.20 -2.79 15.25
N ARG A 579 -16.81 -3.47 16.31
CA ARG A 579 -15.60 -3.20 17.07
C ARG A 579 -14.86 -4.47 17.47
N ASP A 580 -15.57 -5.59 17.63
CA ASP A 580 -15.11 -6.85 18.21
C ASP A 580 -15.46 -8.04 17.32
N SER A 581 -14.99 -8.02 16.08
CA SER A 581 -15.02 -9.18 15.17
C SER A 581 -13.65 -9.83 15.13
N PRO A 582 -13.54 -11.12 15.48
CA PRO A 582 -12.26 -11.83 15.41
C PRO A 582 -11.61 -11.78 14.02
N GLU A 583 -12.39 -11.86 12.95
CA GLU A 583 -11.92 -11.84 11.55
C GLU A 583 -11.20 -10.54 11.19
N TRP A 584 -11.53 -9.40 11.85
CA TRP A 584 -10.86 -8.10 11.71
C TRP A 584 -9.63 -8.01 12.61
N GLY A 585 -9.80 -8.29 13.90
CA GLY A 585 -8.75 -8.14 14.90
C GLY A 585 -7.56 -9.08 14.68
N SER A 586 -7.78 -10.23 14.04
CA SER A 586 -6.75 -11.21 13.68
C SER A 586 -5.69 -10.67 12.72
N SER A 587 -5.93 -9.53 12.06
CA SER A 587 -4.87 -8.80 11.35
C SER A 587 -3.66 -8.49 12.23
N SER A 588 -3.85 -8.32 13.54
CA SER A 588 -2.78 -8.06 14.51
C SER A 588 -1.79 -9.23 14.69
N ILE A 589 -2.18 -10.42 14.27
CA ILE A 589 -1.36 -11.65 14.29
C ILE A 589 -0.91 -12.02 12.87
N ILE A 590 -1.85 -12.01 11.93
CA ILE A 590 -1.61 -12.48 10.55
C ILE A 590 -0.67 -11.54 9.80
N VAL A 591 -0.84 -10.21 9.93
CA VAL A 591 -0.03 -9.23 9.17
C VAL A 591 1.45 -9.21 9.59
N PRO A 592 1.83 -9.22 10.89
CA PRO A 592 3.22 -9.42 11.29
C PRO A 592 3.83 -10.70 10.71
N TYR A 593 3.09 -11.81 10.71
CA TYR A 593 3.54 -13.06 10.12
C TYR A 593 3.73 -12.96 8.60
N TYR A 594 2.87 -12.24 7.89
CA TYR A 594 3.05 -11.94 6.47
C TYR A 594 4.32 -11.13 6.20
N MET A 595 4.65 -10.15 7.05
CA MET A 595 5.88 -9.37 6.93
C MET A 595 7.13 -10.27 7.05
N TYR A 596 7.09 -11.23 7.96
CA TYR A 596 8.14 -12.25 8.06
C TYR A 596 8.19 -13.13 6.80
N LEU A 597 7.07 -13.72 6.39
CA LEU A 597 7.03 -14.63 5.23
C LEU A 597 7.49 -13.94 3.94
N TRP A 598 7.00 -12.71 3.67
CA TRP A 598 7.20 -12.07 2.37
C TRP A 598 8.48 -11.25 2.27
N TYR A 599 9.01 -10.78 3.40
CA TYR A 599 10.16 -9.87 3.43
C TYR A 599 11.30 -10.34 4.33
N GLY A 600 11.16 -11.45 5.05
CA GLY A 600 12.15 -11.94 6.00
C GLY A 600 12.31 -11.08 7.25
N ASP A 601 11.28 -10.30 7.62
CA ASP A 601 11.35 -9.33 8.72
C ASP A 601 11.03 -9.98 10.07
N THR A 602 12.05 -10.48 10.77
CA THR A 602 11.90 -11.03 12.13
C THR A 602 11.69 -9.93 13.17
N ARG A 603 12.20 -8.71 12.96
CA ARG A 603 12.07 -7.61 13.91
C ARG A 603 10.60 -7.19 14.08
N VAL A 604 9.80 -7.25 13.03
CA VAL A 604 8.37 -6.94 13.14
C VAL A 604 7.63 -7.96 14.01
N LEU A 605 8.06 -9.23 14.02
CA LEU A 605 7.50 -10.25 14.90
C LEU A 605 7.80 -9.92 16.38
N ASP A 606 9.07 -9.61 16.69
CA ASP A 606 9.49 -9.24 18.04
C ASP A 606 8.74 -7.99 18.54
N GLU A 607 8.68 -6.93 17.72
CA GLU A 607 7.96 -5.70 18.03
C GLU A 607 6.43 -5.92 18.23
N ALA A 608 5.81 -6.86 17.50
CA ALA A 608 4.38 -7.14 17.57
C ALA A 608 4.02 -8.16 18.68
N TYR A 609 4.98 -8.95 19.16
CA TYR A 609 4.71 -10.07 20.05
C TYR A 609 3.90 -9.72 21.30
N PRO A 610 4.18 -8.62 22.03
CA PRO A 610 3.35 -8.23 23.19
C PRO A 610 1.89 -7.90 22.82
N MET A 611 1.64 -7.36 21.63
CA MET A 611 0.30 -7.11 21.11
C MET A 611 -0.43 -8.44 20.83
N ILE A 612 0.25 -9.38 20.19
CA ILE A 612 -0.25 -10.72 19.85
C ILE A 612 -0.68 -11.46 21.13
N GLN A 613 0.20 -11.52 22.13
CA GLN A 613 -0.09 -12.17 23.43
C GLN A 613 -1.35 -11.59 24.10
N ARG A 614 -1.47 -10.25 24.14
CA ARG A 614 -2.65 -9.59 24.75
C ARG A 614 -3.92 -9.87 23.96
N TYR A 615 -3.86 -9.93 22.63
CA TYR A 615 -5.04 -10.19 21.80
C TYR A 615 -5.51 -11.64 21.95
N LEU A 616 -4.60 -12.63 21.94
CA LEU A 616 -4.95 -14.04 22.21
C LEU A 616 -5.59 -14.23 23.58
N LYS A 617 -5.06 -13.59 24.62
CA LYS A 617 -5.68 -13.60 25.96
C LYS A 617 -7.08 -12.98 25.96
N TYR A 618 -7.28 -11.90 25.18
CA TYR A 618 -8.59 -11.31 24.99
C TYR A 618 -9.56 -12.29 24.33
N LEU A 619 -9.19 -12.91 23.21
CA LEU A 619 -10.03 -13.89 22.53
C LEU A 619 -10.38 -15.07 23.43
N ALA A 620 -9.40 -15.61 24.15
CA ALA A 620 -9.63 -16.66 25.14
C ALA A 620 -10.65 -16.27 26.22
N SER A 621 -10.63 -15.00 26.67
CA SER A 621 -11.58 -14.48 27.67
C SER A 621 -13.02 -14.34 27.15
N LYS A 622 -13.19 -14.27 25.83
CA LYS A 622 -14.50 -14.18 25.16
C LYS A 622 -15.08 -15.54 24.79
N ALA A 623 -14.20 -16.53 24.60
CA ALA A 623 -14.59 -17.87 24.19
C ALA A 623 -15.39 -18.58 25.28
N GLN A 624 -16.50 -19.24 24.89
CA GLN A 624 -17.27 -20.15 25.72
C GLN A 624 -17.04 -21.57 25.22
N ASN A 625 -16.47 -22.42 26.08
CA ASN A 625 -16.04 -23.77 25.67
C ASN A 625 -15.16 -23.74 24.40
N HIS A 626 -14.21 -22.78 24.33
CA HIS A 626 -13.33 -22.52 23.20
C HIS A 626 -14.02 -22.05 21.91
N ILE A 627 -15.30 -21.71 21.93
CA ILE A 627 -16.08 -21.18 20.80
C ILE A 627 -16.28 -19.67 20.95
N LEU A 628 -15.91 -18.92 19.92
CA LEU A 628 -16.25 -17.49 19.77
C LEU A 628 -17.54 -17.35 18.98
N SER A 629 -18.37 -16.39 19.31
CA SER A 629 -19.69 -16.18 18.66
C SER A 629 -20.03 -14.71 18.40
N GLN A 630 -19.10 -13.79 18.69
CA GLN A 630 -19.26 -12.36 18.44
C GLN A 630 -18.82 -11.96 17.02
N GLY A 631 -19.18 -10.76 16.60
CA GLY A 631 -18.68 -10.09 15.40
C GLY A 631 -19.66 -10.08 14.24
N LEU A 632 -19.14 -9.83 13.04
CA LEU A 632 -19.90 -9.67 11.80
C LEU A 632 -19.99 -10.96 10.97
N GLY A 633 -19.08 -11.91 11.17
CA GLY A 633 -19.00 -13.15 10.40
C GLY A 633 -18.62 -12.91 8.95
N ASP A 634 -19.14 -13.74 8.03
CA ASP A 634 -18.86 -13.65 6.58
C ASP A 634 -19.57 -12.44 5.96
N TRP A 635 -18.97 -11.27 6.12
CA TRP A 635 -19.52 -9.97 5.72
C TRP A 635 -19.85 -9.92 4.22
N TYR A 636 -21.06 -9.46 3.88
CA TYR A 636 -21.56 -9.37 2.49
C TYR A 636 -21.70 -10.71 1.74
N ASP A 637 -21.93 -11.83 2.45
CA ASP A 637 -22.34 -13.07 1.81
C ASP A 637 -23.67 -12.93 1.05
N LEU A 638 -23.89 -13.79 0.05
CA LEU A 638 -25.06 -13.73 -0.84
C LEU A 638 -26.22 -14.59 -0.28
N GLY A 639 -26.76 -14.17 0.86
CA GLY A 639 -27.93 -14.75 1.49
C GLY A 639 -29.27 -14.17 0.99
N PRO A 640 -30.38 -14.52 1.66
CA PRO A 640 -31.73 -14.11 1.27
C PRO A 640 -32.05 -12.64 1.54
N ASN A 641 -31.31 -12.00 2.46
CA ASN A 641 -31.52 -10.59 2.84
C ASN A 641 -30.53 -9.66 2.09
N PRO A 642 -30.70 -8.33 2.18
CA PRO A 642 -29.69 -7.40 1.69
C PRO A 642 -28.29 -7.68 2.26
N PRO A 643 -27.21 -7.48 1.52
CA PRO A 643 -25.85 -7.72 1.98
C PRO A 643 -25.52 -6.93 3.27
N GLY A 644 -24.76 -7.55 4.14
CA GLY A 644 -24.34 -7.01 5.44
C GLY A 644 -23.77 -8.10 6.33
N VAL A 645 -24.23 -8.19 7.59
CA VAL A 645 -23.84 -9.24 8.55
C VAL A 645 -24.10 -10.61 7.96
N SER A 646 -23.25 -11.58 8.27
CA SER A 646 -23.31 -12.97 7.77
C SER A 646 -24.70 -13.57 7.87
N GLN A 647 -25.16 -14.18 6.79
CA GLN A 647 -26.49 -14.78 6.66
C GLN A 647 -26.44 -16.30 6.50
N LEU A 648 -25.46 -16.80 5.79
CA LEU A 648 -25.34 -18.22 5.44
C LEU A 648 -24.45 -18.99 6.41
N THR A 649 -23.46 -18.34 7.00
CA THR A 649 -22.47 -18.96 7.88
C THR A 649 -22.64 -18.45 9.30
N PRO A 650 -22.86 -19.28 10.31
CA PRO A 650 -22.87 -18.82 11.71
C PRO A 650 -21.58 -18.12 12.11
N MET A 651 -21.67 -16.99 12.82
CA MET A 651 -20.49 -16.22 13.30
C MET A 651 -19.53 -17.07 14.15
N GLY A 652 -20.06 -18.07 14.87
CA GLY A 652 -19.25 -19.02 15.64
C GLY A 652 -18.29 -19.83 14.78
N VAL A 653 -18.66 -20.10 13.52
CA VAL A 653 -17.79 -20.83 12.60
C VAL A 653 -16.60 -19.97 12.16
N THR A 654 -16.86 -18.76 11.65
CA THR A 654 -15.82 -17.88 11.16
C THR A 654 -14.91 -17.36 12.28
N GLY A 655 -15.51 -16.89 13.38
CA GLY A 655 -14.78 -16.38 14.54
C GLY A 655 -13.92 -17.44 15.22
N THR A 656 -14.41 -18.67 15.36
CA THR A 656 -13.61 -19.74 16.00
C THR A 656 -12.55 -20.30 15.04
N ALA A 657 -12.87 -20.42 13.75
CA ALA A 657 -11.89 -20.87 12.75
C ALA A 657 -10.70 -19.90 12.66
N ILE A 658 -10.95 -18.57 12.64
CA ILE A 658 -9.86 -17.59 12.60
C ILE A 658 -9.06 -17.59 13.92
N TYR A 659 -9.71 -17.74 15.07
CA TYR A 659 -9.02 -17.88 16.36
C TYR A 659 -8.08 -19.09 16.40
N TYR A 660 -8.52 -20.23 15.87
CA TYR A 660 -7.66 -21.38 15.73
C TYR A 660 -6.45 -21.11 14.83
N TYR A 661 -6.68 -20.43 13.72
CA TYR A 661 -5.61 -20.03 12.81
C TYR A 661 -4.63 -19.05 13.44
N ASP A 662 -5.12 -18.12 14.25
CA ASP A 662 -4.31 -17.19 15.05
C ASP A 662 -3.37 -17.93 16.02
N LEU A 663 -3.89 -18.94 16.72
CA LEU A 663 -3.08 -19.79 17.61
C LEU A 663 -1.97 -20.54 16.86
N GLN A 664 -2.28 -21.09 15.69
CA GLN A 664 -1.28 -21.77 14.86
C GLN A 664 -0.18 -20.80 14.37
N ILE A 665 -0.54 -19.58 14.02
CA ILE A 665 0.42 -18.54 13.60
C ILE A 665 1.25 -18.10 14.81
N ALA A 666 0.62 -17.86 15.95
CA ALA A 666 1.31 -17.45 17.17
C ALA A 666 2.30 -18.51 17.68
N GLU A 667 1.94 -19.79 17.59
CA GLU A 667 2.86 -20.92 17.84
C GLU A 667 4.12 -20.81 16.96
N LYS A 668 3.94 -20.58 15.66
CA LYS A 668 5.05 -20.42 14.71
C LYS A 668 5.90 -19.19 15.05
N ILE A 669 5.26 -18.05 15.36
CA ILE A 669 5.96 -16.83 15.76
C ILE A 669 6.76 -17.05 17.04
N ALA A 670 6.17 -17.70 18.06
CA ALA A 670 6.83 -18.00 19.32
C ALA A 670 8.08 -18.88 19.11
N LYS A 671 7.99 -19.91 18.25
CA LYS A 671 9.14 -20.75 17.86
C LYS A 671 10.23 -19.94 17.17
N ILE A 672 9.89 -19.04 16.24
CA ILE A 672 10.86 -18.20 15.52
C ILE A 672 11.59 -17.28 16.51
N LEU A 673 10.89 -16.76 17.52
CA LEU A 673 11.44 -15.84 18.52
C LEU A 673 12.11 -16.56 19.71
N GLY A 674 12.02 -17.90 19.79
CA GLY A 674 12.64 -18.70 20.86
C GLY A 674 11.80 -18.78 22.14
N HIS A 675 10.51 -18.44 22.11
CA HIS A 675 9.58 -18.54 23.24
C HIS A 675 8.92 -19.91 23.29
N GLY A 676 9.67 -20.93 23.73
CA GLY A 676 9.25 -22.33 23.67
C GLY A 676 8.00 -22.62 24.51
N ASP A 677 7.90 -22.06 25.72
CA ASP A 677 6.76 -22.27 26.63
C ASP A 677 5.47 -21.71 26.03
N ASP A 678 5.51 -20.48 25.50
CA ASP A 678 4.38 -19.87 24.81
C ASP A 678 3.95 -20.69 23.57
N ALA A 679 4.93 -21.21 22.81
CA ALA A 679 4.63 -22.05 21.64
C ALA A 679 3.86 -23.31 22.02
N GLN A 680 4.22 -23.95 23.15
CA GLN A 680 3.52 -25.12 23.65
C GLN A 680 2.12 -24.75 24.14
N GLU A 681 1.97 -23.65 24.91
CA GLU A 681 0.68 -23.16 25.38
C GLU A 681 -0.29 -22.92 24.20
N TYR A 682 0.19 -22.23 23.14
CA TYR A 682 -0.65 -21.96 21.95
C TYR A 682 -1.04 -23.25 21.20
N ALA A 683 -0.14 -24.22 21.12
CA ALA A 683 -0.44 -25.51 20.51
C ALA A 683 -1.51 -26.29 21.30
N ASP A 684 -1.40 -26.31 22.63
CA ASP A 684 -2.36 -26.99 23.53
C ASP A 684 -3.75 -26.34 23.43
N ILE A 685 -3.82 -25.01 23.44
CA ILE A 685 -5.10 -24.27 23.27
C ILE A 685 -5.69 -24.54 21.88
N ALA A 686 -4.85 -24.56 20.83
CA ALA A 686 -5.31 -24.83 19.47
C ALA A 686 -5.96 -26.22 19.35
N GLU A 687 -5.41 -27.23 20.00
CA GLU A 687 -5.99 -28.59 19.99
C GLU A 687 -7.37 -28.62 20.67
N GLU A 688 -7.54 -27.92 21.80
CA GLU A 688 -8.83 -27.81 22.49
C GLU A 688 -9.87 -27.01 21.66
N VAL A 689 -9.43 -25.95 20.98
CA VAL A 689 -10.29 -25.20 20.04
C VAL A 689 -10.74 -26.09 18.89
N LYS A 690 -9.82 -26.86 18.27
CA LYS A 690 -10.14 -27.76 17.16
C LYS A 690 -11.15 -28.83 17.59
N LYS A 691 -10.95 -29.42 18.75
CA LYS A 691 -11.87 -30.43 19.32
C LYS A 691 -13.25 -29.84 19.54
N SER A 692 -13.36 -28.69 20.18
CA SER A 692 -14.62 -28.02 20.45
C SER A 692 -15.33 -27.56 19.17
N PHE A 693 -14.55 -27.09 18.17
CA PHE A 693 -15.06 -26.71 16.84
C PHE A 693 -15.71 -27.88 16.13
N ASN A 694 -15.04 -29.06 16.10
CA ASN A 694 -15.57 -30.26 15.48
C ASN A 694 -16.81 -30.78 16.23
N GLN A 695 -16.79 -30.80 17.57
CA GLN A 695 -17.96 -31.21 18.36
C GLN A 695 -19.18 -30.32 18.15
N THR A 696 -18.96 -29.01 17.94
CA THR A 696 -20.04 -28.02 17.79
C THR A 696 -20.58 -27.92 16.37
N PHE A 697 -19.70 -27.96 15.36
CA PHE A 697 -20.07 -27.57 14.02
C PHE A 697 -20.00 -28.71 12.98
N TYR A 698 -19.26 -29.79 13.20
CA TYR A 698 -19.24 -30.91 12.26
C TYR A 698 -20.51 -31.75 12.40
N LYS A 699 -21.18 -31.99 11.29
CA LYS A 699 -22.38 -32.83 11.18
C LYS A 699 -22.02 -34.13 10.49
N SER A 700 -21.95 -35.24 11.26
CA SER A 700 -21.58 -36.55 10.75
C SER A 700 -22.55 -37.08 9.70
N GLU A 701 -23.84 -36.78 9.82
CA GLU A 701 -24.89 -37.24 8.91
C GLU A 701 -24.74 -36.64 7.50
N THR A 702 -24.28 -35.40 7.40
CA THR A 702 -24.09 -34.69 6.14
C THR A 702 -22.63 -34.52 5.75
N GLN A 703 -21.69 -34.86 6.63
CA GLN A 703 -20.24 -34.70 6.49
C GLN A 703 -19.84 -33.28 6.10
N GLN A 704 -20.48 -32.26 6.71
CA GLN A 704 -20.29 -30.84 6.46
C GLN A 704 -20.24 -30.06 7.76
N TYR A 705 -19.79 -28.78 7.67
CA TYR A 705 -19.74 -27.88 8.82
C TYR A 705 -20.96 -26.97 8.87
N ALA A 706 -21.60 -26.89 10.04
CA ALA A 706 -22.70 -26.00 10.37
C ALA A 706 -23.85 -26.00 9.33
N SER A 707 -23.99 -24.94 8.55
CA SER A 707 -25.00 -24.79 7.49
C SER A 707 -24.61 -25.48 6.18
N GLY A 708 -23.37 -25.96 6.03
CA GLY A 708 -22.85 -26.48 4.77
C GLY A 708 -22.50 -25.38 3.75
N SER A 709 -22.49 -24.09 4.16
CA SER A 709 -22.15 -22.97 3.27
C SER A 709 -20.74 -23.09 2.70
N GLN A 710 -20.49 -22.43 1.55
CA GLN A 710 -19.17 -22.41 0.92
C GLN A 710 -18.08 -21.94 1.92
N THR A 711 -18.39 -20.92 2.70
CA THR A 711 -17.48 -20.35 3.72
C THR A 711 -17.22 -21.32 4.86
N ALA A 712 -18.26 -21.97 5.40
CA ALA A 712 -18.10 -22.89 6.53
C ALA A 712 -17.16 -24.06 6.19
N ASN A 713 -17.40 -24.70 5.04
CA ASN A 713 -16.58 -25.82 4.58
C ASN A 713 -15.17 -25.35 4.17
N ALA A 714 -15.03 -24.21 3.49
CA ALA A 714 -13.73 -23.70 3.03
C ALA A 714 -12.82 -23.25 4.17
N MET A 715 -13.32 -22.54 5.18
CA MET A 715 -12.52 -22.13 6.32
C MET A 715 -12.06 -23.34 7.16
N ALA A 716 -12.95 -24.32 7.39
CA ALA A 716 -12.58 -25.54 8.09
C ALA A 716 -11.47 -26.33 7.35
N LEU A 717 -11.56 -26.43 6.02
CA LEU A 717 -10.53 -27.07 5.18
C LEU A 717 -9.20 -26.32 5.19
N PHE A 718 -9.23 -25.02 4.96
CA PHE A 718 -8.03 -24.17 4.85
C PHE A 718 -7.23 -24.14 6.15
N MET A 719 -7.90 -24.01 7.27
CA MET A 719 -7.28 -23.87 8.58
C MET A 719 -6.93 -25.23 9.22
N ASN A 720 -7.12 -26.35 8.50
CA ASN A 720 -6.86 -27.72 8.99
C ASN A 720 -7.67 -28.11 10.23
N LEU A 721 -8.88 -27.58 10.37
CA LEU A 721 -9.84 -27.97 11.41
C LEU A 721 -10.50 -29.32 11.11
N VAL A 722 -10.64 -29.66 9.81
CA VAL A 722 -11.24 -30.91 9.34
C VAL A 722 -10.35 -32.09 9.71
N GLU A 723 -10.93 -33.14 10.34
CA GLU A 723 -10.21 -34.39 10.61
C GLU A 723 -9.81 -35.08 9.29
N PRO A 724 -8.60 -35.71 9.22
CA PRO A 724 -8.05 -36.26 7.97
C PRO A 724 -8.99 -37.19 7.22
N GLU A 725 -9.73 -38.04 7.91
CA GLU A 725 -10.69 -38.98 7.35
C GLU A 725 -11.89 -38.31 6.69
N ASN A 726 -12.28 -37.10 7.16
CA ASN A 726 -13.44 -36.36 6.67
C ASN A 726 -13.08 -35.36 5.54
N ARG A 727 -11.77 -35.06 5.36
CA ARG A 727 -11.31 -33.99 4.46
C ARG A 727 -11.83 -34.13 3.04
N LYS A 728 -11.77 -35.36 2.49
CA LYS A 728 -12.24 -35.64 1.13
C LYS A 728 -13.74 -35.39 0.95
N ALA A 729 -14.55 -35.78 1.92
CA ALA A 729 -15.99 -35.60 1.89
C ALA A 729 -16.36 -34.09 1.99
N VAL A 730 -15.78 -33.37 2.95
CA VAL A 730 -16.02 -31.93 3.10
C VAL A 730 -15.62 -31.14 1.85
N LEU A 731 -14.46 -31.48 1.24
CA LEU A 731 -14.04 -30.87 -0.03
C LEU A 731 -15.02 -31.16 -1.15
N GLN A 732 -15.51 -32.41 -1.27
CA GLN A 732 -16.46 -32.78 -2.30
C GLN A 732 -17.77 -32.02 -2.12
N HIS A 733 -18.28 -31.87 -0.91
CA HIS A 733 -19.48 -31.07 -0.62
C HIS A 733 -19.32 -29.59 -0.98
N LEU A 734 -18.15 -29.00 -0.73
CA LEU A 734 -17.86 -27.62 -1.19
C LEU A 734 -17.95 -27.52 -2.72
N ILE A 735 -17.37 -28.48 -3.43
CA ILE A 735 -17.40 -28.53 -4.90
C ILE A 735 -18.81 -28.75 -5.41
N ASP A 736 -19.57 -29.70 -4.82
CA ASP A 736 -20.93 -30.01 -5.20
C ASP A 736 -21.88 -28.81 -5.00
N ASP A 737 -21.76 -28.06 -3.90
CA ASP A 737 -22.53 -26.84 -3.68
C ASP A 737 -22.28 -25.81 -4.78
N ILE A 738 -21.00 -25.55 -5.10
CA ILE A 738 -20.60 -24.62 -6.16
C ILE A 738 -21.18 -25.08 -7.51
N GLN A 739 -21.06 -26.37 -7.85
CA GLN A 739 -21.56 -26.92 -9.13
C GLN A 739 -23.08 -26.92 -9.21
N THR A 740 -23.78 -27.28 -8.13
CA THR A 740 -25.27 -27.27 -8.06
C THR A 740 -25.83 -25.88 -8.23
N ARG A 741 -25.10 -24.85 -7.75
CA ARG A 741 -25.42 -23.43 -7.99
C ARG A 741 -24.94 -22.93 -9.34
N ASN A 742 -24.63 -23.81 -10.29
CA ASN A 742 -24.07 -23.45 -11.57
C ASN A 742 -22.85 -22.50 -11.43
N TYR A 743 -21.90 -22.89 -10.59
CA TYR A 743 -20.66 -22.15 -10.29
C TYR A 743 -20.87 -20.72 -9.73
N ALA A 744 -22.03 -20.41 -9.14
CA ALA A 744 -22.23 -19.14 -8.45
C ALA A 744 -21.53 -19.15 -7.08
N LEU A 745 -20.83 -18.06 -6.76
CA LEU A 745 -20.33 -17.82 -5.44
C LEU A 745 -21.46 -17.44 -4.46
N THR A 746 -21.29 -17.76 -3.18
CA THR A 746 -22.17 -17.31 -2.09
C THR A 746 -21.40 -16.69 -0.94
N ALA A 747 -20.09 -16.94 -0.86
CA ALA A 747 -19.22 -16.41 0.17
C ALA A 747 -19.09 -14.89 0.09
N GLY A 748 -19.04 -14.26 1.25
CA GLY A 748 -18.74 -12.84 1.42
C GLY A 748 -17.26 -12.54 1.42
N ASP A 749 -16.89 -11.40 2.02
CA ASP A 749 -15.52 -10.91 2.13
C ASP A 749 -14.61 -11.90 2.86
N ILE A 750 -15.04 -12.39 4.03
CA ILE A 750 -14.22 -13.29 4.85
C ILE A 750 -14.02 -14.64 4.17
N GLY A 751 -15.11 -15.25 3.67
CA GLY A 751 -15.09 -16.62 3.18
C GLY A 751 -14.48 -16.80 1.81
N TYR A 752 -14.68 -15.86 0.88
CA TYR A 752 -14.35 -16.06 -0.53
C TYR A 752 -12.85 -16.30 -0.77
N ARG A 753 -11.97 -15.61 -0.04
CA ARG A 753 -10.54 -15.88 -0.11
C ARG A 753 -10.21 -17.33 0.21
N TYR A 754 -10.81 -17.89 1.26
CA TYR A 754 -10.55 -19.27 1.67
C TYR A 754 -11.14 -20.29 0.70
N VAL A 755 -12.30 -20.01 0.07
CA VAL A 755 -12.83 -20.81 -1.05
C VAL A 755 -11.81 -20.90 -2.18
N LEU A 756 -11.25 -19.77 -2.63
CA LEU A 756 -10.24 -19.74 -3.70
C LEU A 756 -8.96 -20.48 -3.30
N ARG A 757 -8.46 -20.26 -2.08
CA ARG A 757 -7.22 -20.89 -1.60
C ARG A 757 -7.34 -22.41 -1.44
N VAL A 758 -8.48 -22.91 -0.95
CA VAL A 758 -8.73 -24.35 -0.85
C VAL A 758 -8.78 -24.99 -2.23
N LEU A 759 -9.57 -24.42 -3.13
CA LEU A 759 -9.68 -24.95 -4.50
C LEU A 759 -8.32 -24.96 -5.22
N GLU A 760 -7.51 -23.90 -5.07
CA GLU A 760 -6.16 -23.83 -5.63
C GLU A 760 -5.23 -24.90 -5.03
N SER A 761 -5.22 -25.05 -3.69
CA SER A 761 -4.34 -26.02 -3.02
C SER A 761 -4.70 -27.49 -3.30
N GLU A 762 -5.99 -27.76 -3.55
CA GLU A 762 -6.51 -29.08 -3.91
C GLU A 762 -6.48 -29.33 -5.43
N GLY A 763 -5.84 -28.43 -6.22
CA GLY A 763 -5.68 -28.59 -7.66
C GLY A 763 -6.99 -28.40 -8.46
N ARG A 764 -7.96 -27.67 -7.91
CA ARG A 764 -9.28 -27.44 -8.49
C ARG A 764 -9.44 -26.01 -9.04
N SER A 765 -8.39 -25.49 -9.67
CA SER A 765 -8.45 -24.22 -10.40
C SER A 765 -9.40 -24.24 -11.60
N ASP A 766 -9.81 -25.41 -12.07
CA ASP A 766 -10.93 -25.57 -13.01
C ASP A 766 -12.23 -24.95 -12.45
N ILE A 767 -12.51 -25.16 -11.17
CA ILE A 767 -13.67 -24.59 -10.49
C ILE A 767 -13.51 -23.08 -10.34
N ILE A 768 -12.32 -22.58 -9.91
CA ILE A 768 -12.04 -21.14 -9.80
C ILE A 768 -12.26 -20.46 -11.16
N TYR A 769 -11.77 -21.05 -12.24
CA TYR A 769 -11.99 -20.58 -13.61
C TYR A 769 -13.49 -20.47 -13.92
N ALA A 770 -14.25 -21.55 -13.70
CA ALA A 770 -15.67 -21.58 -14.02
C ALA A 770 -16.50 -20.58 -13.20
N MET A 771 -16.13 -20.36 -11.92
CA MET A 771 -16.79 -19.36 -11.05
C MET A 771 -16.57 -17.92 -11.53
N ASN A 772 -15.40 -17.61 -12.11
CA ASN A 772 -14.98 -16.24 -12.36
C ASN A 772 -14.95 -15.86 -13.85
N ASN A 773 -14.98 -16.82 -14.79
CA ASN A 773 -15.07 -16.55 -16.22
C ASN A 773 -16.53 -16.43 -16.68
N ARG A 774 -17.29 -15.57 -16.02
CA ARG A 774 -18.71 -15.34 -16.28
C ARG A 774 -19.19 -13.95 -15.83
N SER A 775 -20.32 -13.49 -16.39
CA SER A 775 -20.88 -12.16 -16.09
C SER A 775 -22.40 -12.14 -15.94
N ASP A 776 -23.02 -13.30 -15.78
CA ASP A 776 -24.47 -13.47 -15.68
C ASP A 776 -25.00 -13.53 -14.23
N VAL A 777 -24.14 -13.87 -13.27
CA VAL A 777 -24.44 -13.91 -11.83
C VAL A 777 -23.53 -12.95 -11.06
N PRO A 778 -23.90 -12.54 -9.81
CA PRO A 778 -23.05 -11.70 -8.98
C PRO A 778 -21.61 -12.20 -8.88
N GLY A 779 -20.66 -11.30 -9.11
CA GLY A 779 -19.23 -11.57 -9.19
C GLY A 779 -18.50 -10.49 -9.99
N TYR A 780 -17.22 -10.69 -10.33
CA TYR A 780 -16.40 -9.67 -11.02
C TYR A 780 -16.92 -9.30 -12.40
N GLY A 781 -17.23 -10.30 -13.23
CA GLY A 781 -17.76 -10.08 -14.57
C GLY A 781 -19.13 -9.41 -14.56
N TYR A 782 -19.94 -9.65 -13.53
CA TYR A 782 -21.23 -8.98 -13.35
C TYR A 782 -21.04 -7.48 -13.03
N GLN A 783 -20.08 -7.14 -12.15
CA GLN A 783 -19.75 -5.75 -11.85
C GLN A 783 -19.28 -5.00 -13.11
N LEU A 784 -18.40 -5.62 -13.92
CA LEU A 784 -17.96 -5.08 -15.22
C LEU A 784 -19.13 -4.86 -16.18
N LYS A 785 -20.03 -5.83 -16.28
CA LYS A 785 -21.25 -5.73 -17.11
C LYS A 785 -22.18 -4.59 -16.66
N LYS A 786 -22.19 -4.27 -15.35
CA LYS A 786 -22.91 -3.12 -14.79
C LYS A 786 -22.18 -1.79 -14.95
N GLY A 787 -21.01 -1.77 -15.61
CA GLY A 787 -20.24 -0.55 -15.90
C GLY A 787 -19.27 -0.11 -14.80
N ALA A 788 -19.00 -0.99 -13.83
CA ALA A 788 -18.01 -0.70 -12.79
C ALA A 788 -16.60 -0.57 -13.41
N THR A 789 -15.82 0.40 -12.94
CA THR A 789 -14.42 0.65 -13.33
C THR A 789 -13.45 0.50 -12.17
N ALA A 790 -13.97 0.30 -10.96
CA ALA A 790 -13.30 -0.18 -9.76
C ALA A 790 -14.24 -1.14 -9.04
N LEU A 791 -13.74 -2.01 -8.15
CA LEU A 791 -14.59 -2.97 -7.43
C LEU A 791 -15.70 -2.28 -6.65
N THR A 792 -16.85 -2.90 -6.66
CA THR A 792 -18.00 -2.50 -5.83
C THR A 792 -17.97 -3.21 -4.48
N GLU A 793 -18.56 -2.60 -3.46
CA GLU A 793 -18.67 -3.15 -2.10
C GLU A 793 -19.50 -4.42 -2.04
N SER A 794 -20.44 -4.60 -2.95
CA SER A 794 -21.32 -5.77 -3.06
C SER A 794 -21.09 -6.51 -4.36
N TRP A 795 -21.11 -7.85 -4.33
CA TRP A 795 -21.10 -8.70 -5.52
C TRP A 795 -22.18 -8.35 -6.54
N GLN A 796 -23.30 -7.80 -6.07
CA GLN A 796 -24.48 -7.44 -6.88
C GLN A 796 -24.35 -6.09 -7.59
N ALA A 797 -23.26 -5.34 -7.37
CA ALA A 797 -23.05 -3.99 -7.89
C ALA A 797 -24.30 -3.07 -7.67
N GLY A 798 -24.86 -3.12 -6.47
CA GLY A 798 -26.06 -2.38 -6.08
C GLY A 798 -25.81 -0.92 -5.74
N GLY A 799 -26.66 -0.31 -4.92
CA GLY A 799 -26.58 1.09 -4.50
C GLY A 799 -25.52 1.41 -3.43
N ASN A 800 -24.54 0.54 -3.19
CA ASN A 800 -23.43 0.70 -2.26
C ASN A 800 -22.23 1.38 -2.93
N SER A 801 -21.06 1.43 -2.26
CA SER A 801 -19.84 1.98 -2.86
C SER A 801 -19.44 1.26 -4.15
N HIS A 802 -19.01 2.03 -5.15
CA HIS A 802 -18.44 1.54 -6.39
C HIS A 802 -16.91 1.70 -6.45
N ASN A 803 -16.27 1.86 -5.28
CA ASN A 803 -14.83 1.88 -5.14
C ASN A 803 -14.42 1.33 -3.76
N HIS A 804 -14.44 0.00 -3.64
CA HIS A 804 -14.21 -0.72 -2.40
C HIS A 804 -13.36 -1.95 -2.69
N PHE A 805 -12.28 -2.23 -1.94
CA PHE A 805 -11.36 -3.26 -2.41
C PHE A 805 -11.44 -4.60 -1.67
N MET A 806 -12.24 -4.73 -0.62
CA MET A 806 -12.34 -5.93 0.20
C MET A 806 -12.59 -7.23 -0.60
N LEU A 807 -13.35 -7.19 -1.70
CA LEU A 807 -13.69 -8.36 -2.52
C LEU A 807 -12.62 -8.73 -3.59
N GLY A 808 -11.43 -8.16 -3.57
CA GLY A 808 -10.41 -8.32 -4.62
C GLY A 808 -9.54 -9.60 -4.54
N HIS A 809 -10.00 -10.64 -3.89
CA HIS A 809 -9.23 -11.86 -3.57
C HIS A 809 -8.70 -12.61 -4.80
N LEU A 810 -9.41 -12.56 -5.94
CA LEU A 810 -9.03 -13.28 -7.16
C LEU A 810 -7.66 -12.86 -7.70
N MET A 811 -7.23 -11.62 -7.43
CA MET A 811 -5.92 -11.15 -7.90
C MET A 811 -4.76 -12.01 -7.35
N GLU A 812 -4.85 -12.54 -6.13
CA GLU A 812 -3.87 -13.49 -5.59
C GLU A 812 -3.74 -14.71 -6.51
N TRP A 813 -4.86 -15.33 -6.93
CA TRP A 813 -4.87 -16.50 -7.81
C TRP A 813 -4.40 -16.19 -9.24
N LEU A 814 -4.62 -14.98 -9.76
CA LEU A 814 -4.10 -14.61 -11.08
C LEU A 814 -2.57 -14.71 -11.12
N TYR A 815 -1.89 -14.33 -10.04
CA TYR A 815 -0.43 -14.45 -9.91
C TYR A 815 0.02 -15.85 -9.45
N SER A 816 -0.58 -16.41 -8.39
CA SER A 816 -0.17 -17.68 -7.83
C SER A 816 -0.63 -18.90 -8.66
N GLY A 817 -1.82 -18.85 -9.21
CA GLY A 817 -2.44 -19.89 -10.02
C GLY A 817 -2.09 -19.75 -11.51
N LEU A 818 -2.67 -18.76 -12.20
CA LEU A 818 -2.54 -18.63 -13.66
C LEU A 818 -1.11 -18.33 -14.10
N ALA A 819 -0.43 -17.34 -13.50
CA ALA A 819 0.97 -17.08 -13.78
C ALA A 819 1.90 -18.09 -13.09
N GLY A 820 1.45 -18.73 -12.02
CA GLY A 820 2.13 -19.80 -11.30
C GLY A 820 3.28 -19.33 -10.41
N ILE A 821 3.32 -18.06 -9.97
CA ILE A 821 4.39 -17.53 -9.12
C ILE A 821 4.00 -17.65 -7.65
N ARG A 822 4.58 -18.63 -6.95
CA ARG A 822 4.31 -18.91 -5.52
C ARG A 822 5.59 -18.86 -4.70
N GLN A 823 5.47 -18.56 -3.43
CA GLN A 823 6.54 -18.74 -2.46
C GLN A 823 6.46 -20.16 -1.87
N SER A 824 7.61 -20.76 -1.62
CA SER A 824 7.68 -22.01 -0.85
C SER A 824 7.26 -21.75 0.61
N GLU A 825 6.53 -22.70 1.21
CA GLU A 825 6.20 -22.65 2.63
C GLU A 825 7.40 -22.95 3.55
N ARG A 826 8.51 -23.44 2.98
CA ARG A 826 9.73 -23.84 3.72
C ARG A 826 10.72 -22.70 3.92
N ASP A 827 10.50 -21.56 3.24
CA ASP A 827 11.46 -20.47 3.21
C ASP A 827 10.73 -19.12 3.19
N VAL A 828 11.47 -18.02 3.37
CA VAL A 828 10.93 -16.67 3.43
C VAL A 828 11.40 -15.83 2.26
N ALA A 829 10.68 -14.73 1.98
CA ALA A 829 11.06 -13.69 1.02
C ALA A 829 11.31 -14.22 -0.41
N PHE A 830 10.71 -15.34 -0.82
CA PHE A 830 10.97 -15.98 -2.11
C PHE A 830 12.42 -16.46 -2.31
N LYS A 831 13.10 -16.84 -1.24
CA LYS A 831 14.41 -17.49 -1.34
C LYS A 831 14.30 -18.84 -2.09
N GLU A 832 13.26 -19.64 -1.80
CA GLU A 832 12.80 -20.77 -2.61
C GLU A 832 11.48 -20.41 -3.31
N ILE A 833 11.49 -20.42 -4.64
CA ILE A 833 10.36 -20.06 -5.50
C ILE A 833 9.68 -21.34 -6.00
N ILE A 834 8.35 -21.35 -6.03
CA ILE A 834 7.56 -22.38 -6.71
C ILE A 834 6.97 -21.76 -7.98
N ILE A 835 7.29 -22.33 -9.13
CA ILE A 835 6.68 -21.99 -10.42
C ILE A 835 5.76 -23.13 -10.81
N ALA A 836 4.45 -22.91 -10.69
CA ALA A 836 3.42 -23.92 -10.90
C ALA A 836 2.21 -23.34 -11.63
N PRO A 837 2.34 -22.98 -12.92
CA PRO A 837 1.21 -22.40 -13.66
C PRO A 837 0.10 -23.42 -13.85
N GLU A 838 -1.14 -22.96 -13.66
CA GLU A 838 -2.36 -23.75 -13.80
C GLU A 838 -3.02 -23.44 -15.13
N VAL A 839 -2.97 -24.42 -16.06
CA VAL A 839 -3.50 -24.28 -17.41
C VAL A 839 -4.95 -24.76 -17.43
N VAL A 840 -5.90 -23.85 -17.26
CA VAL A 840 -7.33 -24.16 -17.10
C VAL A 840 -8.18 -23.57 -18.21
N GLY A 841 -9.38 -24.14 -18.41
CA GLY A 841 -10.35 -23.70 -19.39
C GLY A 841 -9.78 -23.66 -20.82
N ASP A 842 -10.13 -22.63 -21.55
CA ASP A 842 -9.68 -22.37 -22.93
C ASP A 842 -8.47 -21.41 -23.01
N LEU A 843 -7.85 -21.11 -21.87
CA LEU A 843 -6.66 -20.26 -21.84
C LEU A 843 -5.53 -20.82 -22.69
N THR A 844 -4.98 -19.98 -23.57
CA THR A 844 -3.85 -20.31 -24.44
C THR A 844 -2.54 -19.72 -23.98
N GLN A 845 -2.56 -18.72 -23.11
CA GLN A 845 -1.39 -18.13 -22.48
C GLN A 845 -1.75 -17.37 -21.20
N ALA A 846 -0.75 -17.28 -20.30
CA ALA A 846 -0.71 -16.27 -19.25
C ALA A 846 0.74 -15.87 -18.96
N GLU A 847 0.91 -14.63 -18.55
CA GLU A 847 2.19 -14.08 -18.08
C GLU A 847 2.02 -13.37 -16.76
N GLY A 848 3.05 -13.44 -15.94
CA GLY A 848 3.13 -12.71 -14.69
C GLY A 848 4.56 -12.35 -14.34
N SER A 849 4.69 -11.27 -13.57
CA SER A 849 5.97 -10.93 -12.94
C SER A 849 5.77 -10.34 -11.55
N TYR A 850 6.77 -10.53 -10.71
CA TYR A 850 6.81 -10.03 -9.35
C TYR A 850 8.25 -9.66 -8.96
N GLU A 851 8.45 -8.44 -8.42
CA GLU A 851 9.74 -8.02 -7.86
C GLU A 851 9.84 -8.47 -6.40
N SER A 852 10.44 -9.61 -6.18
CA SER A 852 10.72 -10.11 -4.83
C SER A 852 11.85 -9.29 -4.16
N PRO A 853 12.09 -9.46 -2.84
CA PRO A 853 13.25 -8.87 -2.18
C PRO A 853 14.60 -9.23 -2.84
N TYR A 854 14.69 -10.37 -3.52
CA TYR A 854 15.90 -10.81 -4.24
C TYR A 854 15.97 -10.35 -5.70
N GLY A 855 14.86 -9.91 -6.30
CA GLY A 855 14.77 -9.45 -7.68
C GLY A 855 13.55 -10.00 -8.43
N LYS A 856 13.53 -9.77 -9.74
CA LYS A 856 12.38 -10.06 -10.58
C LYS A 856 12.22 -11.56 -10.83
N ILE A 857 11.05 -12.07 -10.49
CA ILE A 857 10.53 -13.38 -10.90
C ILE A 857 9.58 -13.12 -12.06
N SER A 858 9.67 -13.88 -13.16
CA SER A 858 8.69 -13.79 -14.24
C SER A 858 8.39 -15.14 -14.85
N THR A 859 7.16 -15.28 -15.32
CA THR A 859 6.66 -16.45 -16.04
C THR A 859 5.91 -16.01 -17.28
N LEU A 860 6.02 -16.78 -18.34
CA LEU A 860 5.16 -16.68 -19.54
C LEU A 860 4.96 -18.09 -20.08
N TRP A 861 3.75 -18.60 -19.99
CA TRP A 861 3.43 -19.85 -20.64
C TRP A 861 2.52 -19.65 -21.85
N LYS A 862 2.68 -20.56 -22.84
CA LYS A 862 1.83 -20.64 -24.03
C LYS A 862 1.49 -22.10 -24.32
N LYS A 863 0.25 -22.36 -24.70
CA LYS A 863 -0.28 -23.68 -25.05
C LYS A 863 -0.83 -23.68 -26.47
N THR A 864 -0.45 -24.66 -27.26
CA THR A 864 -1.05 -24.97 -28.55
C THR A 864 -1.47 -26.44 -28.55
N SER A 865 -2.13 -26.92 -29.62
CA SER A 865 -2.47 -28.36 -29.74
C SER A 865 -1.27 -29.30 -29.76
N LYS A 866 -0.04 -28.79 -30.04
CA LYS A 866 1.18 -29.62 -30.23
C LYS A 866 2.25 -29.35 -29.18
N ARG A 867 2.22 -28.27 -28.45
CA ARG A 867 3.31 -27.86 -27.57
C ARG A 867 2.84 -26.94 -26.46
N PHE A 868 3.41 -27.17 -25.30
CA PHE A 868 3.39 -26.20 -24.19
C PHE A 868 4.78 -25.59 -24.02
N THR A 869 4.85 -24.29 -23.79
CA THR A 869 6.11 -23.58 -23.49
C THR A 869 5.97 -22.77 -22.22
N LEU A 870 7.04 -22.73 -21.42
CA LEU A 870 7.10 -21.95 -20.19
C LEU A 870 8.46 -21.23 -20.11
N ASN A 871 8.45 -19.91 -20.25
CA ASN A 871 9.60 -19.06 -19.95
C ASN A 871 9.59 -18.69 -18.47
N VAL A 872 10.73 -18.80 -17.80
CA VAL A 872 10.89 -18.49 -16.39
C VAL A 872 12.15 -17.69 -16.17
N SER A 873 12.04 -16.60 -15.39
CA SER A 873 13.21 -15.89 -14.85
C SER A 873 13.28 -16.08 -13.33
N VAL A 874 14.43 -16.54 -12.86
CA VAL A 874 14.73 -16.78 -11.44
C VAL A 874 15.85 -15.82 -11.02
N PRO A 875 15.61 -14.95 -10.02
CA PRO A 875 16.61 -13.96 -9.61
C PRO A 875 17.85 -14.61 -8.97
N VAL A 876 18.96 -13.88 -9.02
CA VAL A 876 20.21 -14.28 -8.38
C VAL A 876 19.99 -14.49 -6.88
N ASN A 877 20.74 -15.41 -6.31
CA ASN A 877 20.67 -15.76 -4.87
C ASN A 877 19.38 -16.48 -4.44
N THR A 878 18.60 -17.02 -5.39
CA THR A 878 17.39 -17.83 -5.15
C THR A 878 17.42 -19.14 -5.92
N ASN A 879 16.49 -20.05 -5.60
CA ASN A 879 16.23 -21.28 -6.31
C ASN A 879 14.74 -21.35 -6.69
N ALA A 880 14.43 -22.16 -7.71
CA ALA A 880 13.04 -22.42 -8.06
C ALA A 880 12.77 -23.92 -8.27
N LYS A 881 11.59 -24.36 -7.88
CA LYS A 881 10.97 -25.63 -8.23
C LYS A 881 9.90 -25.37 -9.28
N ILE A 882 10.08 -25.93 -10.46
CA ILE A 882 9.16 -25.82 -11.59
C ILE A 882 8.27 -27.06 -11.56
N LEU A 883 6.96 -26.87 -11.42
CA LEU A 883 5.94 -27.91 -11.41
C LEU A 883 5.04 -27.74 -12.63
N VAL A 884 5.07 -28.70 -13.56
CA VAL A 884 4.30 -28.66 -14.81
C VAL A 884 3.51 -29.97 -14.96
N ASP A 885 2.23 -29.86 -15.36
CA ASP A 885 1.34 -31.01 -15.48
C ASP A 885 1.80 -31.96 -16.59
N GLN A 886 1.80 -33.28 -16.29
CA GLN A 886 2.23 -34.34 -17.19
C GLN A 886 1.36 -34.45 -18.44
N HIS A 887 0.09 -34.04 -18.37
CA HIS A 887 -0.82 -34.05 -19.54
C HIS A 887 -0.42 -33.04 -20.63
N LEU A 888 0.44 -32.05 -20.32
CA LEU A 888 0.93 -31.04 -21.27
C LEU A 888 2.02 -31.56 -22.21
N GLY A 889 2.57 -32.74 -21.97
CA GLY A 889 3.56 -33.43 -22.82
C GLY A 889 4.40 -34.45 -22.06
N LYS A 890 4.97 -35.41 -22.81
CA LYS A 890 5.78 -36.49 -22.26
C LYS A 890 7.29 -36.27 -22.35
N THR A 891 7.73 -35.41 -23.26
CA THR A 891 9.12 -35.03 -23.48
C THR A 891 9.35 -33.60 -23.05
N ILE A 892 10.33 -33.38 -22.18
CA ILE A 892 10.66 -32.06 -21.65
C ILE A 892 12.02 -31.63 -22.22
N LYS A 893 12.06 -30.42 -22.76
CA LYS A 893 13.31 -29.74 -23.11
C LYS A 893 13.48 -28.50 -22.21
N GLN A 894 14.72 -28.29 -21.77
CA GLN A 894 15.16 -27.06 -21.12
C GLN A 894 16.20 -26.38 -22.01
N ASN A 895 15.91 -25.17 -22.46
CA ASN A 895 16.79 -24.41 -23.39
C ASN A 895 17.19 -25.26 -24.61
N GLY A 896 16.25 -26.00 -25.20
CA GLY A 896 16.43 -26.83 -26.38
C GLY A 896 17.02 -28.23 -26.13
N LYS A 897 17.49 -28.57 -24.94
CA LYS A 897 18.05 -29.87 -24.55
C LYS A 897 17.02 -30.71 -23.80
N ILE A 898 16.88 -31.99 -24.14
CA ILE A 898 16.04 -32.95 -23.40
C ILE A 898 16.63 -33.13 -21.99
N ILE A 899 15.81 -33.02 -20.99
CA ILE A 899 16.16 -33.21 -19.59
C ILE A 899 15.29 -34.32 -18.97
N PRO A 900 15.83 -35.10 -18.01
CA PRO A 900 15.00 -35.92 -17.13
C PRO A 900 14.24 -34.99 -16.17
N ALA A 901 13.03 -35.40 -15.74
CA ALA A 901 12.27 -34.72 -14.70
C ALA A 901 11.73 -35.76 -13.72
N GLU A 902 11.78 -35.44 -12.45
CA GLU A 902 11.16 -36.22 -11.39
C GLU A 902 9.64 -36.09 -11.50
N LYS A 903 8.92 -37.19 -11.17
CA LYS A 903 7.46 -37.19 -11.13
C LYS A 903 6.97 -37.01 -9.70
N GLN A 904 6.15 -36.00 -9.49
CA GLN A 904 5.48 -35.76 -8.22
C GLN A 904 3.96 -35.75 -8.47
N GLY A 905 3.29 -36.84 -8.13
CA GLY A 905 1.88 -37.02 -8.48
C GLY A 905 1.66 -36.92 -10.00
N ASN A 906 0.78 -36.02 -10.44
CA ASN A 906 0.47 -35.75 -11.85
C ASN A 906 1.38 -34.70 -12.48
N LYS A 907 2.40 -34.17 -11.76
CA LYS A 907 3.31 -33.11 -12.24
C LYS A 907 4.75 -33.60 -12.42
N TYR A 908 5.46 -32.96 -13.32
CA TYR A 908 6.91 -33.00 -13.40
C TYR A 908 7.50 -31.97 -12.45
N LEU A 909 8.52 -32.37 -11.68
CA LEU A 909 9.31 -31.47 -10.82
C LEU A 909 10.70 -31.28 -11.44
N ILE A 910 11.09 -30.02 -11.62
CA ILE A 910 12.40 -29.62 -12.14
C ILE A 910 12.97 -28.56 -11.19
N SER A 911 14.14 -28.80 -10.60
CA SER A 911 14.82 -27.85 -9.71
C SER A 911 15.85 -27.05 -10.50
N VAL A 912 15.84 -25.72 -10.38
CA VAL A 912 16.78 -24.82 -11.03
C VAL A 912 17.26 -23.75 -10.04
N GLY A 913 18.47 -23.23 -10.26
CA GLY A 913 18.94 -22.02 -9.59
C GLY A 913 18.56 -20.75 -10.37
N SER A 914 19.27 -19.65 -10.07
CA SER A 914 19.09 -18.40 -10.80
C SER A 914 19.38 -18.52 -12.30
N GLY A 915 18.67 -17.75 -13.13
CA GLY A 915 18.84 -17.74 -14.58
C GLY A 915 17.54 -17.58 -15.35
N ASN A 916 17.63 -17.58 -16.68
CA ASN A 916 16.48 -17.53 -17.58
C ASN A 916 16.34 -18.88 -18.30
N TYR A 917 15.15 -19.45 -18.20
CA TYR A 917 14.87 -20.81 -18.69
C TYR A 917 13.68 -20.82 -19.65
N LEU A 918 13.80 -21.61 -20.71
CA LEU A 918 12.70 -22.00 -21.59
C LEU A 918 12.47 -23.50 -21.41
N PHE A 919 11.31 -23.85 -20.88
CA PHE A 919 10.83 -25.24 -20.84
C PHE A 919 9.84 -25.47 -21.98
N GLU A 920 9.97 -26.61 -22.67
CA GLU A 920 9.09 -27.02 -23.76
C GLU A 920 8.63 -28.46 -23.52
N LEU A 921 7.33 -28.68 -23.58
CA LEU A 921 6.71 -29.99 -23.45
C LEU A 921 6.00 -30.36 -24.77
N TYR A 922 6.20 -31.62 -25.20
CA TYR A 922 5.65 -32.18 -26.44
C TYR A 922 4.90 -33.47 -26.18
#